data_bf520a4b0d3bf4c966db1bbf650be4ca
#
_entry.id   bf520a4b0d3bf4c966db1bbf650be4ca
#
_cell.length_a   1.000
_cell.length_b   1.000
_cell.length_c   1.000
_cell.angle_alpha   90.00
_cell.angle_beta   90.00
_cell.angle_gamma   90.00
#
_symmetry.space_group_name_H-M   'P 1'
#
loop_
_entity.id
_entity.type
_entity.pdbx_description
1 polymer ?
#
loop_
_entity_poly.entity_id
_entity_poly.type
_entity_poly.pdbx_seq_one_letter_code
_entity_poly.pdbx_strand_id
1 'polypeptide(L)'
;MTTHNTVRLLKLFSRCVVGPLIVIVAFLSSVGAAEQIRAVSFVNDVVPVLTKAGCNAGVCHAKAGGGQNGFQLSLLGFEPQEDYEHLVLEGRGRRLFPADPERSLFLMKATGQIPHGGGVRIDATSESYALLRGWIQQGTPYTTASDSELMSITVEPDRGLLIAHGEQQLKSIAHYSDGTTRDITALALYECNDSAMAEVTSAGLVTATDIPGKVAVMLRYQGKVAVYNASVPLGAPVETVPAARNFVDELVFANLKELGIPPSPVCDDATFLRRVSLDIGGRLPTEAEAREFLASTEPDKRDQAIAALLRSPDYADYFANKWTTLLKNRRDDASDITSNFAFHSWIRDSLLANKPYDQLVRELLAATGTVIANPPVAWYKRVKEPKEQIEDVAQLFLGVRMQCAQCHHHPFERWSQDDYYGLSAFFSQVGRKPTDTRGEDLIFHQRGVAGAKNVKTGLTVTPAALGDDVGVIPPDEDPRLRLADWMSGEANPFFAKALVNRYWKHFFKRGLIEPEDDIRDTNPPTNPELLAALENHFRTSGFDLKELVRVITSSHAYQLSSVPNEHNLADRQNYSRYYPKRLQAEVLLDAFDQLCGATTSFANLPAGTRAIALPDNSYNNSSPFLRVFGRPDSSSVCECERVQSASLAQSLHLLNAADIKAKLATSGGRAERLAKEEKPDAEKIRELYMAAFAREPRAAELQTVVEYLAEERTDAEGKPIDKATASRENFQDLVWALTNTKEFLFNH
;
A
#
# COMPACT_ATOMS: atom_id res chain seq x y z
N MET A 1 -47.20 -14.76 60.48
CA MET A 1 -47.89 -13.77 61.32
C MET A 1 -48.36 -12.72 60.32
N THR A 2 -49.59 -12.92 59.87
CA THR A 2 -50.84 -12.30 60.33
C THR A 2 -50.84 -10.82 59.99
N THR A 3 -51.74 -10.20 59.28
CA THR A 3 -53.15 -10.52 58.90
C THR A 3 -53.61 -9.32 58.07
N HIS A 4 -54.28 -9.55 56.97
CA HIS A 4 -55.73 -9.39 56.78
C HIS A 4 -56.26 -7.95 56.84
N ASN A 5 -56.90 -7.52 55.86
CA ASN A 5 -58.29 -7.67 55.34
C ASN A 5 -58.88 -6.28 55.19
N THR A 6 -59.65 -5.90 54.32
CA THR A 6 -60.86 -6.34 53.57
C THR A 6 -61.73 -5.10 53.37
N VAL A 7 -62.13 -4.77 52.17
CA VAL A 7 -63.48 -5.02 51.59
C VAL A 7 -64.59 -3.96 51.74
N ARG A 8 -65.18 -3.61 50.64
CA ARG A 8 -66.64 -3.38 50.28
C ARG A 8 -67.13 -1.93 50.18
N LEU A 9 -67.52 -1.61 48.95
CA LEU A 9 -68.87 -1.62 48.35
C LEU A 9 -69.93 -0.73 49.06
N LEU A 10 -70.51 0.23 48.35
CA LEU A 10 -71.96 0.17 48.07
C LEU A 10 -72.40 1.22 47.04
N LYS A 11 -73.28 0.73 46.17
CA LYS A 11 -74.10 1.41 45.15
C LYS A 11 -75.12 2.34 45.80
N LEU A 12 -75.65 3.35 45.11
CA LEU A 12 -77.04 3.29 44.57
C LEU A 12 -77.60 4.69 44.19
N PHE A 13 -78.20 4.72 42.99
CA PHE A 13 -79.40 5.44 42.53
C PHE A 13 -79.55 6.94 42.69
N SER A 14 -79.92 7.73 41.77
CA SER A 14 -80.92 7.74 40.72
C SER A 14 -81.52 9.13 40.55
N ARG A 15 -81.85 9.49 39.35
CA ARG A 15 -82.92 10.33 38.80
C ARG A 15 -82.65 11.77 38.36
N CYS A 16 -82.67 11.86 37.05
CA CYS A 16 -83.31 12.79 36.13
C CYS A 16 -83.79 14.16 36.66
N VAL A 17 -83.31 15.24 36.04
CA VAL A 17 -84.21 16.33 35.59
C VAL A 17 -83.66 16.86 34.24
N VAL A 18 -84.57 17.01 33.30
CA VAL A 18 -84.43 17.52 31.92
C VAL A 18 -84.38 19.04 31.94
N GLY A 19 -83.48 19.62 31.20
CA GLY A 19 -83.43 21.09 30.92
C GLY A 19 -82.68 21.34 29.64
N PRO A 20 -82.95 22.36 28.81
CA PRO A 20 -82.84 22.33 27.40
C PRO A 20 -81.44 22.66 26.86
N LEU A 21 -81.19 22.07 25.73
CA LEU A 21 -80.07 22.18 24.86
C LEU A 21 -79.81 23.63 24.41
N ILE A 22 -78.65 24.22 24.71
CA ILE A 22 -78.06 25.33 23.94
C ILE A 22 -76.86 24.74 23.18
N VAL A 23 -77.07 24.59 21.88
CA VAL A 23 -75.96 24.23 20.96
C VAL A 23 -75.13 25.48 20.68
N ILE A 24 -73.99 25.61 21.35
CA ILE A 24 -72.94 26.55 20.95
C ILE A 24 -72.07 25.78 19.93
N VAL A 25 -72.25 26.10 18.67
CA VAL A 25 -71.31 25.69 17.60
C VAL A 25 -70.06 26.52 17.76
N ALA A 26 -69.05 25.95 18.42
CA ALA A 26 -67.71 26.49 18.42
C ALA A 26 -67.08 26.18 17.06
N PHE A 27 -67.01 27.12 16.17
CA PHE A 27 -66.08 27.10 15.03
C PHE A 27 -64.63 27.06 15.61
N LEU A 28 -64.09 25.89 15.80
CA LEU A 28 -62.66 25.68 15.95
C LEU A 28 -62.07 25.96 14.54
N SER A 29 -61.59 27.19 14.36
CA SER A 29 -60.66 27.53 13.30
C SER A 29 -59.44 26.60 13.47
N SER A 30 -59.28 25.60 12.61
CA SER A 30 -58.00 24.91 12.42
C SER A 30 -56.99 25.92 11.97
N VAL A 31 -56.30 26.59 12.94
CA VAL A 31 -55.02 27.21 12.63
C VAL A 31 -54.14 26.08 12.20
N GLY A 32 -53.92 25.98 10.90
CA GLY A 32 -52.94 25.06 10.34
C GLY A 32 -51.66 25.27 11.13
N ALA A 33 -51.11 24.22 11.72
CA ALA A 33 -49.78 24.23 12.28
C ALA A 33 -48.87 24.75 11.17
N ALA A 34 -48.40 25.98 11.30
CA ALA A 34 -47.32 26.46 10.44
C ALA A 34 -46.19 25.43 10.58
N GLU A 35 -45.91 24.73 9.52
CA GLU A 35 -44.78 23.83 9.42
C GLU A 35 -43.59 24.64 9.91
N GLN A 36 -43.09 24.34 11.09
CA GLN A 36 -41.92 25.03 11.64
C GLN A 36 -40.77 24.76 10.67
N ILE A 37 -40.47 25.74 9.81
CA ILE A 37 -39.37 25.64 8.86
C ILE A 37 -38.12 25.37 9.72
N ARG A 38 -37.60 24.17 9.62
CA ARG A 38 -36.37 23.78 10.32
C ARG A 38 -35.28 24.79 10.01
N ALA A 39 -34.62 25.31 11.03
CA ALA A 39 -33.47 26.16 10.83
C ALA A 39 -32.34 25.35 10.15
N VAL A 40 -31.80 25.90 9.06
CA VAL A 40 -30.74 25.25 8.27
C VAL A 40 -29.39 25.80 8.68
N SER A 41 -28.50 24.96 9.15
CA SER A 41 -27.15 25.29 9.57
C SER A 41 -26.17 25.20 8.38
N PHE A 42 -25.22 26.14 8.29
CA PHE A 42 -24.16 26.01 7.32
C PHE A 42 -23.31 24.77 7.58
N VAL A 43 -22.90 24.56 8.84
CA VAL A 43 -22.00 23.46 9.24
C VAL A 43 -22.65 22.11 9.02
N ASN A 44 -23.86 21.90 9.58
CA ASN A 44 -24.49 20.57 9.62
C ASN A 44 -25.33 20.22 8.39
N ASP A 45 -25.69 21.21 7.57
CA ASP A 45 -26.58 20.99 6.44
C ASP A 45 -25.96 21.42 5.09
N VAL A 46 -25.37 22.62 5.00
CA VAL A 46 -24.86 23.16 3.73
C VAL A 46 -23.52 22.51 3.35
N VAL A 47 -22.57 22.44 4.26
CA VAL A 47 -21.25 21.83 4.00
C VAL A 47 -21.37 20.40 3.46
N PRO A 48 -22.20 19.51 4.06
CA PRO A 48 -22.40 18.16 3.53
C PRO A 48 -22.93 18.13 2.10
N VAL A 49 -23.88 19.03 1.76
CA VAL A 49 -24.41 19.15 0.39
C VAL A 49 -23.33 19.61 -0.57
N LEU A 50 -22.50 20.59 -0.20
CA LEU A 50 -21.37 21.06 -1.03
C LEU A 50 -20.37 19.92 -1.29
N THR A 51 -20.10 19.14 -0.26
CA THR A 51 -19.17 17.99 -0.33
C THR A 51 -19.75 16.89 -1.23
N LYS A 52 -21.02 16.54 -1.05
CA LYS A 52 -21.71 15.53 -1.87
C LYS A 52 -21.76 15.93 -3.33
N ALA A 53 -22.04 17.21 -3.62
CA ALA A 53 -22.06 17.75 -4.96
C ALA A 53 -20.66 17.90 -5.59
N GLY A 54 -19.59 17.67 -4.81
CA GLY A 54 -18.21 17.80 -5.25
C GLY A 54 -17.72 19.24 -5.44
N CYS A 55 -18.44 20.22 -4.87
CA CYS A 55 -18.06 21.64 -5.00
C CYS A 55 -16.70 21.93 -4.37
N ASN A 56 -16.41 21.31 -3.23
CA ASN A 56 -15.15 21.43 -2.47
C ASN A 56 -14.16 20.28 -2.74
N ALA A 57 -14.33 19.56 -3.86
CA ALA A 57 -13.38 18.57 -4.33
C ALA A 57 -12.19 19.22 -5.08
N GLY A 58 -11.06 18.48 -5.19
CA GLY A 58 -9.74 18.96 -5.60
C GLY A 58 -9.69 19.92 -6.80
N VAL A 59 -10.24 19.54 -7.95
CA VAL A 59 -10.15 20.34 -9.19
C VAL A 59 -11.26 21.41 -9.32
N CYS A 60 -12.29 21.38 -8.45
CA CYS A 60 -13.39 22.35 -8.48
C CYS A 60 -13.01 23.61 -7.69
N HIS A 61 -13.52 23.74 -6.48
CA HIS A 61 -13.25 24.92 -5.66
C HIS A 61 -12.36 24.66 -4.47
N ALA A 62 -11.77 23.44 -4.34
CA ALA A 62 -10.88 23.17 -3.21
C ALA A 62 -9.64 24.08 -3.25
N LYS A 63 -9.33 24.69 -2.10
CA LYS A 63 -8.17 25.56 -1.87
C LYS A 63 -6.86 24.88 -2.24
N ALA A 64 -6.74 23.57 -2.00
CA ALA A 64 -5.58 22.77 -2.38
C ALA A 64 -5.32 22.75 -3.90
N GLY A 65 -6.35 22.92 -4.74
CA GLY A 65 -6.26 23.10 -6.19
C GLY A 65 -6.22 24.57 -6.65
N GLY A 66 -6.09 25.53 -5.72
CA GLY A 66 -6.07 26.97 -5.99
C GLY A 66 -7.46 27.59 -6.16
N GLY A 67 -8.54 26.81 -6.03
CA GLY A 67 -9.90 27.26 -6.28
C GLY A 67 -10.17 27.62 -7.75
N GLN A 68 -11.33 28.22 -8.04
CA GLN A 68 -11.69 28.65 -9.37
C GLN A 68 -12.28 30.08 -9.35
N ASN A 69 -11.71 30.95 -10.18
CA ASN A 69 -12.20 32.34 -10.38
C ASN A 69 -12.35 33.12 -9.04
N GLY A 70 -11.44 32.95 -8.12
CA GLY A 70 -11.45 33.60 -6.80
C GLY A 70 -12.51 33.05 -5.83
N PHE A 71 -13.09 31.90 -6.10
CA PHE A 71 -13.90 31.16 -5.14
C PHE A 71 -13.15 29.89 -4.69
N GLN A 72 -12.87 29.82 -3.40
CA GLN A 72 -12.14 28.73 -2.76
C GLN A 72 -12.98 28.14 -1.63
N LEU A 73 -12.87 26.85 -1.45
CA LEU A 73 -13.45 26.10 -0.33
C LEU A 73 -12.37 25.20 0.27
N SER A 74 -12.50 24.86 1.52
CA SER A 74 -11.64 23.84 2.13
C SER A 74 -11.91 22.49 1.49
N LEU A 75 -10.88 21.64 1.40
CA LEU A 75 -11.05 20.30 0.83
C LEU A 75 -12.07 19.51 1.66
N LEU A 76 -13.13 19.05 1.03
CA LEU A 76 -14.22 18.25 1.64
C LEU A 76 -14.90 18.92 2.84
N GLY A 77 -14.90 20.26 2.91
CA GLY A 77 -15.58 21.00 3.97
C GLY A 77 -14.90 20.97 5.32
N PHE A 78 -13.58 20.82 5.29
CA PHE A 78 -12.78 20.59 6.49
C PHE A 78 -12.67 21.82 7.41
N GLU A 79 -12.78 23.03 6.81
CA GLU A 79 -12.72 24.34 7.48
C GLU A 79 -14.04 25.09 7.27
N PRO A 80 -15.12 24.72 7.96
CA PRO A 80 -16.42 25.30 7.70
C PRO A 80 -16.47 26.82 7.89
N GLN A 81 -15.67 27.38 8.81
CA GLN A 81 -15.59 28.81 9.04
C GLN A 81 -15.01 29.54 7.84
N GLU A 82 -13.90 29.06 7.28
CA GLU A 82 -13.30 29.62 6.05
C GLU A 82 -14.26 29.48 4.88
N ASP A 83 -14.91 28.30 4.73
CA ASP A 83 -15.87 28.06 3.67
C ASP A 83 -17.04 29.03 3.70
N TYR A 84 -17.54 29.33 4.91
CA TYR A 84 -18.59 30.31 5.12
C TYR A 84 -18.12 31.70 4.73
N GLU A 85 -16.94 32.13 5.18
CA GLU A 85 -16.38 33.44 4.82
C GLU A 85 -16.22 33.58 3.31
N HIS A 86 -15.67 32.57 2.66
CA HIS A 86 -15.52 32.56 1.19
C HIS A 86 -16.87 32.60 0.46
N LEU A 87 -17.86 31.82 0.91
CA LEU A 87 -19.15 31.75 0.23
C LEU A 87 -20.03 32.98 0.49
N VAL A 88 -20.10 33.43 1.76
CA VAL A 88 -21.07 34.42 2.22
C VAL A 88 -20.50 35.83 2.22
N LEU A 89 -19.28 36.04 2.73
CA LEU A 89 -18.73 37.37 3.01
C LEU A 89 -17.83 37.89 1.90
N GLU A 90 -17.07 37.02 1.27
CA GLU A 90 -16.10 37.42 0.27
C GLU A 90 -16.75 37.96 -1.02
N GLY A 91 -16.01 38.80 -1.73
CA GLY A 91 -16.49 39.38 -2.98
C GLY A 91 -17.73 40.31 -2.81
N ARG A 92 -17.87 40.91 -1.62
CA ARG A 92 -19.02 41.78 -1.26
C ARG A 92 -20.36 41.02 -1.26
N GLY A 93 -20.34 39.72 -0.90
CA GLY A 93 -21.54 38.87 -0.83
C GLY A 93 -22.20 38.56 -2.18
N ARG A 94 -21.53 38.84 -3.32
CA ARG A 94 -22.11 38.69 -4.67
C ARG A 94 -22.56 37.28 -5.03
N ARG A 95 -22.15 36.28 -4.28
CA ARG A 95 -22.47 34.87 -4.56
C ARG A 95 -23.87 34.49 -4.14
N LEU A 96 -24.42 35.20 -3.15
CA LEU A 96 -25.73 34.94 -2.58
C LEU A 96 -26.65 36.15 -2.69
N PHE A 97 -27.93 35.88 -2.88
CA PHE A 97 -28.95 36.93 -2.96
C PHE A 97 -30.17 36.56 -2.09
N PRO A 98 -30.13 36.89 -0.78
CA PRO A 98 -31.19 36.48 0.16
C PRO A 98 -32.58 37.01 -0.19
N ALA A 99 -32.70 38.18 -0.87
CA ALA A 99 -33.98 38.73 -1.26
C ALA A 99 -34.68 37.93 -2.38
N ASP A 100 -33.92 37.24 -3.22
CA ASP A 100 -34.41 36.33 -4.23
C ASP A 100 -33.41 35.16 -4.36
N PRO A 101 -33.51 34.14 -3.49
CA PRO A 101 -32.52 33.05 -3.38
C PRO A 101 -32.24 32.32 -4.70
N GLU A 102 -33.24 32.18 -5.54
CA GLU A 102 -33.13 31.47 -6.84
C GLU A 102 -32.21 32.19 -7.82
N ARG A 103 -32.05 33.52 -7.64
CA ARG A 103 -31.13 34.36 -8.42
C ARG A 103 -29.73 34.48 -7.80
N SER A 104 -29.46 33.75 -6.75
CA SER A 104 -28.10 33.65 -6.21
C SER A 104 -27.14 33.07 -7.25
N LEU A 105 -26.02 33.76 -7.52
CA LEU A 105 -25.00 33.34 -8.46
C LEU A 105 -24.56 31.89 -8.17
N PHE A 106 -24.45 31.55 -6.89
CA PHE A 106 -24.11 30.22 -6.40
C PHE A 106 -25.11 29.17 -6.93
N LEU A 107 -26.41 29.33 -6.69
CA LEU A 107 -27.44 28.39 -7.16
C LEU A 107 -27.54 28.32 -8.68
N MET A 108 -27.52 29.49 -9.36
CA MET A 108 -27.55 29.52 -10.81
C MET A 108 -26.38 28.79 -11.47
N LYS A 109 -25.16 28.87 -10.88
CA LYS A 109 -23.98 28.14 -11.32
C LYS A 109 -24.12 26.66 -11.04
N ALA A 110 -24.49 26.28 -9.82
CA ALA A 110 -24.60 24.89 -9.38
C ALA A 110 -25.64 24.11 -10.19
N THR A 111 -26.75 24.77 -10.63
CA THR A 111 -27.81 24.14 -11.42
C THR A 111 -27.59 24.27 -12.94
N GLY A 112 -26.53 24.96 -13.39
CA GLY A 112 -26.24 25.14 -14.82
C GLY A 112 -27.16 26.13 -15.51
N GLN A 113 -27.95 26.93 -14.79
CA GLN A 113 -28.77 28.01 -15.37
C GLN A 113 -27.91 29.08 -16.04
N ILE A 114 -26.68 29.23 -15.59
CA ILE A 114 -25.65 30.05 -16.24
C ILE A 114 -24.37 29.19 -16.41
N PRO A 115 -23.51 29.50 -17.39
CA PRO A 115 -22.33 28.71 -17.70
C PRO A 115 -21.46 28.44 -16.47
N HIS A 116 -21.16 27.18 -16.21
CA HIS A 116 -20.35 26.70 -15.10
C HIS A 116 -19.35 25.64 -15.58
N GLY A 117 -18.05 25.90 -15.42
CA GLY A 117 -16.99 24.96 -15.84
C GLY A 117 -17.07 23.56 -15.21
N GLY A 118 -17.67 23.46 -14.02
CA GLY A 118 -17.93 22.20 -13.34
C GLY A 118 -19.18 21.44 -13.83
N GLY A 119 -19.96 22.01 -14.77
CA GLY A 119 -21.24 21.45 -15.21
C GLY A 119 -22.35 21.61 -14.17
N VAL A 120 -23.46 20.87 -14.36
CA VAL A 120 -24.57 20.80 -13.41
C VAL A 120 -24.11 19.91 -12.22
N ARG A 121 -24.20 20.46 -11.02
CA ARG A 121 -23.81 19.78 -9.77
C ARG A 121 -24.97 19.49 -8.86
N ILE A 122 -26.04 20.28 -8.95
CA ILE A 122 -27.24 20.16 -8.12
C ILE A 122 -28.46 20.23 -9.04
N ASP A 123 -29.31 19.24 -8.95
CA ASP A 123 -30.57 19.24 -9.66
C ASP A 123 -31.53 20.22 -8.98
N ALA A 124 -32.15 21.12 -9.76
CA ALA A 124 -33.08 22.13 -9.25
C ALA A 124 -34.34 21.58 -8.60
N THR A 125 -34.65 20.30 -8.82
CA THR A 125 -35.77 19.58 -8.19
C THR A 125 -35.39 18.79 -6.97
N SER A 126 -34.09 18.74 -6.62
CA SER A 126 -33.56 17.92 -5.52
C SER A 126 -33.82 18.55 -4.15
N GLU A 127 -33.82 17.69 -3.12
CA GLU A 127 -33.82 18.11 -1.71
C GLU A 127 -32.62 19.01 -1.37
N SER A 128 -31.45 18.72 -1.96
CA SER A 128 -30.25 19.53 -1.80
C SER A 128 -30.44 20.96 -2.30
N TYR A 129 -31.10 21.14 -3.42
CA TYR A 129 -31.46 22.47 -3.91
C TYR A 129 -32.44 23.21 -3.00
N ALA A 130 -33.50 22.51 -2.56
CA ALA A 130 -34.49 23.05 -1.64
C ALA A 130 -33.85 23.50 -0.31
N LEU A 131 -32.92 22.68 0.22
CA LEU A 131 -32.17 22.99 1.44
C LEU A 131 -31.31 24.25 1.28
N LEU A 132 -30.50 24.33 0.22
CA LEU A 132 -29.64 25.50 -0.05
C LEU A 132 -30.43 26.77 -0.26
N ARG A 133 -31.55 26.67 -1.01
CA ARG A 133 -32.48 27.80 -1.23
C ARG A 133 -33.05 28.26 0.12
N GLY A 134 -33.54 27.34 0.93
CA GLY A 134 -34.06 27.61 2.28
C GLY A 134 -33.03 28.26 3.20
N TRP A 135 -31.79 27.80 3.17
CA TRP A 135 -30.70 28.39 3.92
C TRP A 135 -30.44 29.85 3.52
N ILE A 136 -30.41 30.14 2.20
CA ILE A 136 -30.24 31.50 1.70
C ILE A 136 -31.41 32.36 2.13
N GLN A 137 -32.66 31.84 2.05
CA GLN A 137 -33.87 32.57 2.43
C GLN A 137 -33.90 32.88 3.95
N GLN A 138 -33.30 32.05 4.79
CA GLN A 138 -33.17 32.24 6.25
C GLN A 138 -32.06 33.25 6.62
N GLY A 139 -31.39 33.87 5.64
CA GLY A 139 -30.33 34.84 5.89
C GLY A 139 -28.97 34.22 6.12
N THR A 140 -28.73 33.03 5.62
CA THR A 140 -27.43 32.32 5.62
C THR A 140 -26.83 32.11 7.01
N PRO A 141 -27.55 31.53 7.99
CA PRO A 141 -26.97 31.31 9.32
C PRO A 141 -25.78 30.36 9.26
N TYR A 142 -24.70 30.69 10.03
CA TYR A 142 -23.54 29.81 10.15
C TYR A 142 -23.87 28.60 11.03
N THR A 143 -24.42 28.87 12.23
CA THR A 143 -24.96 27.84 13.13
C THR A 143 -26.36 28.23 13.57
N THR A 144 -27.11 27.29 14.11
CA THR A 144 -28.41 27.48 14.70
C THR A 144 -28.37 27.12 16.19
N ALA A 145 -29.36 27.58 16.97
CA ALA A 145 -29.43 27.25 18.40
C ALA A 145 -29.60 25.71 18.66
N SER A 146 -29.97 24.95 17.65
CA SER A 146 -30.14 23.50 17.72
C SER A 146 -28.97 22.73 17.13
N ASP A 147 -27.86 23.38 16.80
CA ASP A 147 -26.70 22.69 16.24
C ASP A 147 -25.99 21.89 17.33
N SER A 148 -25.79 20.62 17.03
CA SER A 148 -25.04 19.68 17.84
C SER A 148 -23.78 19.26 17.10
N GLU A 149 -22.72 18.94 17.83
CA GLU A 149 -21.46 18.48 17.25
C GLU A 149 -21.58 17.05 16.76
N LEU A 150 -21.06 16.75 15.55
CA LEU A 150 -20.97 15.40 15.04
C LEU A 150 -19.90 14.60 15.77
N MET A 151 -20.32 13.59 16.55
CA MET A 151 -19.42 12.74 17.33
C MET A 151 -18.87 11.58 16.52
N SER A 152 -19.74 10.85 15.82
CA SER A 152 -19.37 9.67 15.02
C SER A 152 -20.37 9.41 13.91
N ILE A 153 -19.99 8.53 12.98
CA ILE A 153 -20.92 7.94 12.01
C ILE A 153 -20.85 6.42 12.09
N THR A 154 -21.94 5.75 11.75
CA THR A 154 -22.03 4.30 11.63
C THR A 154 -22.66 3.90 10.30
N VAL A 155 -22.41 2.67 9.89
CA VAL A 155 -22.99 2.06 8.70
C VAL A 155 -23.75 0.79 9.09
N GLU A 156 -24.90 0.58 8.49
CA GLU A 156 -25.74 -0.59 8.69
C GLU A 156 -26.05 -1.26 7.33
N PRO A 157 -25.73 -2.55 7.15
CA PRO A 157 -24.89 -3.35 8.05
C PRO A 157 -23.42 -2.88 8.02
N ASP A 158 -22.62 -3.22 9.06
CA ASP A 158 -21.18 -2.97 9.10
C ASP A 158 -20.36 -4.08 8.42
N ARG A 159 -20.97 -5.27 8.28
CA ARG A 159 -20.42 -6.43 7.60
C ARG A 159 -21.47 -7.11 6.74
N GLY A 160 -21.02 -7.75 5.64
CA GLY A 160 -21.91 -8.49 4.75
C GLY A 160 -21.23 -9.65 4.03
N LEU A 161 -22.06 -10.59 3.62
CA LEU A 161 -21.69 -11.67 2.69
C LEU A 161 -22.41 -11.39 1.38
N LEU A 162 -21.68 -11.15 0.33
CA LEU A 162 -22.20 -10.87 -1.01
C LEU A 162 -21.90 -12.04 -1.93
N ILE A 163 -22.92 -12.63 -2.54
CA ILE A 163 -22.70 -13.55 -3.67
C ILE A 163 -22.20 -12.73 -4.89
N ALA A 164 -21.59 -13.39 -5.86
CA ALA A 164 -21.23 -12.75 -7.12
C ALA A 164 -22.46 -12.02 -7.73
N HIS A 165 -22.27 -10.75 -8.12
CA HIS A 165 -23.32 -9.83 -8.59
C HIS A 165 -24.43 -9.54 -7.58
N GLY A 166 -24.24 -9.91 -6.32
CA GLY A 166 -25.17 -9.57 -5.24
C GLY A 166 -25.08 -8.10 -4.86
N GLU A 167 -26.18 -7.57 -4.36
CA GLU A 167 -26.32 -6.17 -3.98
C GLU A 167 -26.60 -6.03 -2.48
N GLN A 168 -26.05 -4.96 -1.89
CA GLN A 168 -26.31 -4.56 -0.51
C GLN A 168 -26.51 -3.04 -0.45
N GLN A 169 -27.69 -2.62 -0.01
CA GLN A 169 -27.93 -1.22 0.31
C GLN A 169 -27.37 -0.92 1.69
N LEU A 170 -26.51 0.09 1.77
CA LEU A 170 -25.98 0.61 3.02
C LEU A 170 -26.86 1.74 3.54
N LYS A 171 -27.03 1.80 4.86
CA LYS A 171 -27.64 2.90 5.59
C LYS A 171 -26.58 3.56 6.45
N SER A 172 -26.40 4.89 6.32
CA SER A 172 -25.40 5.64 7.07
C SER A 172 -26.08 6.54 8.10
N ILE A 173 -25.62 6.48 9.35
CA ILE A 173 -26.21 7.19 10.47
C ILE A 173 -25.15 8.07 11.13
N ALA A 174 -25.47 9.36 11.27
CA ALA A 174 -24.69 10.31 12.05
C ALA A 174 -25.20 10.35 13.51
N HIS A 175 -24.27 10.42 14.45
CA HIS A 175 -24.54 10.51 15.90
C HIS A 175 -24.02 11.84 16.41
N TYR A 176 -24.86 12.61 17.07
CA TYR A 176 -24.54 13.96 17.54
C TYR A 176 -24.37 14.03 19.06
N SER A 177 -23.72 15.10 19.55
CA SER A 177 -23.40 15.33 20.96
C SER A 177 -24.61 15.45 21.89
N ASP A 178 -25.77 15.79 21.34
CA ASP A 178 -27.06 15.86 22.07
C ASP A 178 -27.78 14.50 22.15
N GLY A 179 -27.16 13.42 21.64
CA GLY A 179 -27.73 12.07 21.58
C GLY A 179 -28.69 11.84 20.40
N THR A 180 -28.92 12.84 19.57
CA THR A 180 -29.74 12.67 18.36
C THR A 180 -28.98 11.92 17.27
N THR A 181 -29.74 11.28 16.36
CA THR A 181 -29.20 10.59 15.18
C THR A 181 -29.88 11.11 13.92
N ARG A 182 -29.14 11.06 12.81
CA ARG A 182 -29.66 11.45 11.47
C ARG A 182 -29.26 10.44 10.43
N ASP A 183 -30.18 10.05 9.57
CA ASP A 183 -29.87 9.29 8.35
C ASP A 183 -29.15 10.24 7.37
N ILE A 184 -27.93 9.88 7.02
CA ILE A 184 -27.05 10.65 6.13
C ILE A 184 -26.72 9.87 4.86
N THR A 185 -27.45 8.78 4.56
CA THR A 185 -27.18 7.89 3.43
C THR A 185 -27.06 8.66 2.10
N ALA A 186 -27.95 9.63 1.87
CA ALA A 186 -27.93 10.44 0.66
C ALA A 186 -26.79 11.49 0.65
N LEU A 187 -26.22 11.84 1.81
CA LEU A 187 -25.20 12.90 1.96
C LEU A 187 -23.79 12.36 2.15
N ALA A 188 -23.63 11.11 2.58
CA ALA A 188 -22.33 10.49 2.75
C ALA A 188 -21.63 10.26 1.41
N LEU A 189 -20.32 10.38 1.39
CA LEU A 189 -19.48 9.94 0.27
C LEU A 189 -19.13 8.46 0.47
N TYR A 190 -19.17 7.69 -0.60
CA TYR A 190 -18.85 6.26 -0.60
C TYR A 190 -17.69 5.99 -1.55
N GLU A 191 -16.74 5.19 -1.13
CA GLU A 191 -15.59 4.78 -1.93
C GLU A 191 -15.22 3.33 -1.62
N CYS A 192 -15.09 2.52 -2.66
CA CYS A 192 -14.63 1.14 -2.54
C CYS A 192 -13.11 1.07 -2.60
N ASN A 193 -12.46 0.30 -1.72
CA ASN A 193 -11.01 0.12 -1.71
C ASN A 193 -10.50 -0.72 -2.90
N ASP A 194 -11.36 -1.55 -3.51
CA ASP A 194 -11.04 -2.32 -4.72
C ASP A 194 -12.26 -2.35 -5.66
N SER A 195 -12.31 -1.38 -6.59
CA SER A 195 -13.38 -1.26 -7.58
C SER A 195 -13.48 -2.42 -8.57
N ALA A 196 -12.44 -3.27 -8.68
CA ALA A 196 -12.52 -4.48 -9.47
C ALA A 196 -13.35 -5.58 -8.78
N MET A 197 -13.51 -5.52 -7.46
CA MET A 197 -14.26 -6.50 -6.67
C MET A 197 -15.68 -6.07 -6.34
N ALA A 198 -15.89 -4.78 -6.10
CA ALA A 198 -17.22 -4.23 -5.88
C ALA A 198 -17.31 -2.77 -6.32
N GLU A 199 -18.45 -2.37 -6.81
CA GLU A 199 -18.81 -1.00 -7.10
C GLU A 199 -19.75 -0.46 -6.04
N VAL A 200 -19.68 0.83 -5.75
CA VAL A 200 -20.62 1.50 -4.84
C VAL A 200 -21.21 2.74 -5.51
N THR A 201 -22.52 2.87 -5.48
CA THR A 201 -23.19 4.06 -6.00
C THR A 201 -23.13 5.22 -5.01
N SER A 202 -23.38 6.43 -5.49
CA SER A 202 -23.52 7.60 -4.63
C SER A 202 -24.64 7.52 -3.58
N ALA A 203 -25.59 6.60 -3.76
CA ALA A 203 -26.67 6.30 -2.81
C ALA A 203 -26.33 5.16 -1.82
N GLY A 204 -25.10 4.64 -1.87
CA GLY A 204 -24.66 3.58 -0.95
C GLY A 204 -25.12 2.17 -1.34
N LEU A 205 -25.52 1.94 -2.60
CA LEU A 205 -25.77 0.59 -3.09
C LEU A 205 -24.44 -0.03 -3.53
N VAL A 206 -24.04 -1.12 -2.88
CA VAL A 206 -22.83 -1.90 -3.18
C VAL A 206 -23.23 -3.08 -4.05
N THR A 207 -22.52 -3.29 -5.16
CA THR A 207 -22.69 -4.42 -6.08
C THR A 207 -21.38 -5.17 -6.21
N ALA A 208 -21.35 -6.45 -5.86
CA ALA A 208 -20.15 -7.30 -5.99
C ALA A 208 -19.95 -7.72 -7.45
N THR A 209 -18.69 -7.94 -7.82
CA THR A 209 -18.30 -8.60 -9.08
C THR A 209 -18.15 -10.12 -8.89
N ASP A 210 -17.53 -10.80 -9.84
CA ASP A 210 -17.19 -12.24 -9.78
C ASP A 210 -15.80 -12.52 -9.21
N ILE A 211 -15.10 -11.51 -8.69
CA ILE A 211 -13.77 -11.69 -8.07
C ILE A 211 -13.96 -12.01 -6.57
N PRO A 212 -13.56 -13.22 -6.13
CA PRO A 212 -13.73 -13.63 -4.73
C PRO A 212 -12.70 -12.97 -3.81
N GLY A 213 -13.13 -12.65 -2.59
CA GLY A 213 -12.27 -12.13 -1.55
C GLY A 213 -12.96 -11.19 -0.58
N LYS A 214 -12.20 -10.31 0.07
CA LYS A 214 -12.70 -9.31 1.01
C LYS A 214 -12.53 -7.91 0.42
N VAL A 215 -13.57 -7.09 0.55
CA VAL A 215 -13.62 -5.72 0.05
C VAL A 215 -14.20 -4.81 1.11
N ALA A 216 -13.73 -3.57 1.15
CA ALA A 216 -14.20 -2.56 2.09
C ALA A 216 -14.77 -1.35 1.35
N VAL A 217 -15.90 -0.84 1.83
CA VAL A 217 -16.48 0.42 1.38
C VAL A 217 -16.35 1.44 2.50
N MET A 218 -15.55 2.46 2.27
CA MET A 218 -15.42 3.61 3.15
C MET A 218 -16.62 4.54 2.97
N LEU A 219 -17.17 5.00 4.09
CA LEU A 219 -18.16 6.06 4.16
C LEU A 219 -17.54 7.27 4.82
N ARG A 220 -17.81 8.45 4.28
CA ARG A 220 -17.30 9.70 4.84
C ARG A 220 -18.41 10.74 4.95
N TYR A 221 -18.44 11.43 6.08
CA TYR A 221 -19.33 12.56 6.33
C TYR A 221 -18.69 13.53 7.36
N GLN A 222 -18.55 14.81 7.01
CA GLN A 222 -17.99 15.88 7.87
C GLN A 222 -16.69 15.48 8.61
N GLY A 223 -15.72 14.88 7.90
CA GLY A 223 -14.44 14.48 8.50
C GLY A 223 -14.48 13.20 9.35
N LYS A 224 -15.64 12.59 9.56
CA LYS A 224 -15.75 11.25 10.19
C LYS A 224 -15.82 10.18 9.11
N VAL A 225 -15.30 8.98 9.45
CA VAL A 225 -15.30 7.82 8.55
C VAL A 225 -15.93 6.61 9.23
N ALA A 226 -16.54 5.74 8.44
CA ALA A 226 -16.98 4.41 8.83
C ALA A 226 -16.69 3.45 7.68
N VAL A 227 -16.66 2.14 7.96
CA VAL A 227 -16.31 1.13 6.96
C VAL A 227 -17.33 -0.01 6.97
N TYR A 228 -17.83 -0.33 5.80
CA TYR A 228 -18.55 -1.58 5.55
C TYR A 228 -17.59 -2.61 4.98
N ASN A 229 -17.51 -3.78 5.61
CA ASN A 229 -16.65 -4.88 5.18
C ASN A 229 -17.51 -5.99 4.55
N ALA A 230 -17.21 -6.35 3.30
CA ALA A 230 -17.88 -7.44 2.62
C ALA A 230 -16.92 -8.59 2.30
N SER A 231 -17.43 -9.82 2.45
CA SER A 231 -16.81 -11.02 1.90
C SER A 231 -17.60 -11.44 0.65
N VAL A 232 -16.86 -11.71 -0.44
CA VAL A 232 -17.41 -12.23 -1.70
C VAL A 232 -16.85 -13.64 -1.87
N PRO A 233 -17.55 -14.69 -1.38
CA PRO A 233 -17.08 -16.08 -1.54
C PRO A 233 -17.25 -16.55 -2.98
N LEU A 234 -16.32 -17.38 -3.44
CA LEU A 234 -16.47 -18.17 -4.66
C LEU A 234 -17.49 -19.31 -4.43
N GLY A 235 -17.49 -19.86 -3.20
CA GLY A 235 -18.43 -20.89 -2.81
C GLY A 235 -18.17 -22.29 -3.39
N ALA A 236 -16.98 -22.52 -3.98
CA ALA A 236 -16.60 -23.86 -4.43
C ALA A 236 -16.26 -24.76 -3.23
N PRO A 237 -16.50 -26.08 -3.33
CA PRO A 237 -16.14 -27.00 -2.25
C PRO A 237 -14.62 -27.11 -2.10
N VAL A 238 -14.12 -26.87 -0.89
CA VAL A 238 -12.70 -27.03 -0.53
C VAL A 238 -12.55 -28.36 0.21
N GLU A 239 -12.46 -29.45 -0.53
CA GLU A 239 -12.39 -30.81 0.04
C GLU A 239 -11.04 -31.09 0.72
N THR A 240 -9.95 -30.63 0.12
CA THR A 240 -8.61 -30.87 0.62
C THR A 240 -7.75 -29.60 0.57
N VAL A 241 -6.93 -29.45 1.59
CA VAL A 241 -5.87 -28.45 1.63
C VAL A 241 -4.56 -29.14 2.04
N PRO A 242 -3.38 -28.63 1.65
CA PRO A 242 -2.13 -29.15 2.17
C PRO A 242 -2.12 -29.15 3.71
N ALA A 243 -1.45 -30.13 4.33
CA ALA A 243 -1.28 -30.13 5.78
C ALA A 243 -0.54 -28.85 6.23
N ALA A 244 -1.03 -28.20 7.27
CA ALA A 244 -0.39 -27.00 7.78
C ALA A 244 1.01 -27.31 8.34
N ARG A 245 2.01 -26.54 7.99
CA ARG A 245 3.37 -26.61 8.54
C ARG A 245 3.58 -25.64 9.69
N ASN A 246 2.87 -24.53 9.65
CA ASN A 246 2.90 -23.50 10.68
C ASN A 246 1.59 -22.68 10.65
N PHE A 247 1.48 -21.69 11.56
CA PHE A 247 0.29 -20.86 11.72
C PHE A 247 -0.08 -20.07 10.44
N VAL A 248 0.88 -19.80 9.54
CA VAL A 248 0.59 -19.12 8.26
C VAL A 248 -0.35 -19.98 7.43
N ASP A 249 -0.06 -21.28 7.34
CA ASP A 249 -0.91 -22.22 6.61
C ASP A 249 -2.29 -22.36 7.24
N GLU A 250 -2.33 -22.47 8.57
CA GLU A 250 -3.60 -22.59 9.32
C GLU A 250 -4.54 -21.43 8.97
N LEU A 251 -4.03 -20.20 8.99
CA LEU A 251 -4.82 -18.99 8.79
C LEU A 251 -5.12 -18.72 7.31
N VAL A 252 -4.18 -19.00 6.39
CA VAL A 252 -4.45 -18.88 4.95
C VAL A 252 -5.50 -19.91 4.53
N PHE A 253 -5.34 -21.17 4.91
CA PHE A 253 -6.26 -22.22 4.49
C PHE A 253 -7.62 -22.12 5.19
N ALA A 254 -7.70 -21.56 6.40
CA ALA A 254 -8.98 -21.23 7.03
C ALA A 254 -9.74 -20.18 6.22
N ASN A 255 -9.07 -19.10 5.80
CA ASN A 255 -9.68 -18.07 4.96
C ASN A 255 -10.10 -18.62 3.58
N LEU A 256 -9.30 -19.50 2.97
CA LEU A 256 -9.65 -20.13 1.70
C LEU A 256 -10.88 -21.03 1.82
N LYS A 257 -11.02 -21.77 2.94
CA LYS A 257 -12.21 -22.57 3.23
C LYS A 257 -13.45 -21.70 3.44
N GLU A 258 -13.33 -20.60 4.19
CA GLU A 258 -14.41 -19.63 4.42
C GLU A 258 -14.94 -19.06 3.09
N LEU A 259 -14.01 -18.71 2.19
CA LEU A 259 -14.36 -18.12 0.89
C LEU A 259 -14.72 -19.18 -0.18
N GLY A 260 -14.52 -20.46 0.10
CA GLY A 260 -14.76 -21.53 -0.87
C GLY A 260 -13.82 -21.45 -2.06
N ILE A 261 -12.50 -21.21 -1.82
CA ILE A 261 -11.48 -21.10 -2.86
C ILE A 261 -10.49 -22.28 -2.72
N PRO A 262 -10.61 -23.34 -3.52
CA PRO A 262 -9.67 -24.45 -3.49
C PRO A 262 -8.25 -24.00 -3.83
N PRO A 263 -7.22 -24.29 -2.98
CA PRO A 263 -5.85 -23.95 -3.29
C PRO A 263 -5.26 -24.80 -4.41
N SER A 264 -4.25 -24.28 -5.11
CA SER A 264 -3.41 -25.07 -6.00
C SER A 264 -2.57 -26.06 -5.18
N PRO A 265 -2.08 -27.18 -5.77
CA PRO A 265 -1.21 -28.11 -5.06
C PRO A 265 0.13 -27.46 -4.70
N VAL A 266 0.87 -28.06 -3.80
CA VAL A 266 2.26 -27.67 -3.51
C VAL A 266 3.12 -27.89 -4.75
N CYS A 267 4.00 -26.95 -5.07
CA CYS A 267 4.89 -27.03 -6.22
C CYS A 267 5.96 -28.14 -6.05
N ASP A 268 6.54 -28.55 -7.16
CA ASP A 268 7.65 -29.49 -7.16
C ASP A 268 8.94 -28.85 -6.59
N ASP A 269 9.93 -29.70 -6.34
CA ASP A 269 11.18 -29.30 -5.69
C ASP A 269 12.03 -28.36 -6.56
N ALA A 270 11.99 -28.52 -7.88
CA ALA A 270 12.73 -27.66 -8.80
C ALA A 270 12.16 -26.23 -8.79
N THR A 271 10.84 -26.12 -8.87
CA THR A 271 10.12 -24.84 -8.76
C THR A 271 10.38 -24.19 -7.38
N PHE A 272 10.31 -24.97 -6.30
CA PHE A 272 10.59 -24.48 -4.96
C PHE A 272 12.01 -23.91 -4.83
N LEU A 273 13.03 -24.69 -5.23
CA LEU A 273 14.44 -24.27 -5.08
C LEU A 273 14.70 -22.98 -5.88
N ARG A 274 14.24 -22.92 -7.13
CA ARG A 274 14.40 -21.73 -7.97
C ARG A 274 13.70 -20.54 -7.35
N ARG A 275 12.47 -20.70 -6.87
CA ARG A 275 11.67 -19.66 -6.23
C ARG A 275 12.36 -19.08 -5.00
N VAL A 276 12.76 -19.94 -4.09
CA VAL A 276 13.35 -19.52 -2.81
C VAL A 276 14.73 -18.88 -3.00
N SER A 277 15.52 -19.36 -3.97
CA SER A 277 16.81 -18.76 -4.31
C SER A 277 16.66 -17.35 -4.87
N LEU A 278 15.66 -17.12 -5.71
CA LEU A 278 15.33 -15.80 -6.25
C LEU A 278 14.76 -14.85 -5.19
N ASP A 279 13.92 -15.34 -4.28
CA ASP A 279 13.22 -14.52 -3.30
C ASP A 279 14.06 -14.20 -2.05
N ILE A 280 14.97 -15.08 -1.66
CA ILE A 280 15.86 -14.86 -0.51
C ILE A 280 17.24 -14.36 -0.96
N GLY A 281 17.82 -14.98 -2.00
CA GLY A 281 19.19 -14.71 -2.42
C GLY A 281 19.32 -13.79 -3.63
N GLY A 282 18.21 -13.44 -4.30
CA GLY A 282 18.24 -12.60 -5.51
C GLY A 282 19.09 -13.20 -6.65
N ARG A 283 19.15 -14.53 -6.76
CA ARG A 283 19.91 -15.25 -7.81
C ARG A 283 19.25 -16.56 -8.23
N LEU A 284 19.64 -17.07 -9.36
CA LEU A 284 19.34 -18.46 -9.69
C LEU A 284 20.16 -19.40 -8.79
N PRO A 285 19.64 -20.60 -8.47
CA PRO A 285 20.49 -21.64 -7.88
C PRO A 285 21.60 -22.01 -8.87
N THR A 286 22.75 -22.41 -8.36
CA THR A 286 23.79 -22.98 -9.18
C THR A 286 23.37 -24.38 -9.65
N GLU A 287 23.97 -24.85 -10.73
CA GLU A 287 23.71 -26.22 -11.22
C GLU A 287 24.02 -27.28 -10.14
N ALA A 288 25.11 -27.08 -9.39
CA ALA A 288 25.50 -27.98 -8.32
C ALA A 288 24.46 -28.02 -7.18
N GLU A 289 24.01 -26.83 -6.72
CA GLU A 289 22.95 -26.73 -5.70
C GLU A 289 21.66 -27.40 -6.19
N ALA A 290 21.29 -27.20 -7.47
CA ALA A 290 20.08 -27.79 -8.02
C ALA A 290 20.18 -29.33 -8.09
N ARG A 291 21.30 -29.88 -8.56
CA ARG A 291 21.51 -31.34 -8.62
C ARG A 291 21.53 -31.97 -7.26
N GLU A 292 22.26 -31.39 -6.30
CA GLU A 292 22.33 -31.87 -4.91
C GLU A 292 20.94 -31.88 -4.27
N PHE A 293 20.23 -30.76 -4.36
CA PHE A 293 18.89 -30.61 -3.77
C PHE A 293 17.87 -31.59 -4.37
N LEU A 294 17.86 -31.75 -5.69
CA LEU A 294 16.94 -32.65 -6.38
C LEU A 294 17.25 -34.13 -6.10
N ALA A 295 18.52 -34.46 -5.92
CA ALA A 295 18.93 -35.82 -5.56
C ALA A 295 18.69 -36.17 -4.10
N SER A 296 18.56 -35.17 -3.21
CA SER A 296 18.33 -35.39 -1.79
C SER A 296 16.94 -35.98 -1.53
N THR A 297 16.89 -36.99 -0.68
CA THR A 297 15.67 -37.64 -0.17
C THR A 297 15.29 -37.19 1.24
N GLU A 298 16.05 -36.26 1.82
CA GLU A 298 15.80 -35.76 3.16
C GLU A 298 14.44 -35.06 3.25
N PRO A 299 13.62 -35.37 4.27
CA PRO A 299 12.26 -34.82 4.38
C PRO A 299 12.24 -33.33 4.68
N ASP A 300 13.30 -32.77 5.26
CA ASP A 300 13.47 -31.36 5.62
C ASP A 300 14.37 -30.58 4.67
N LYS A 301 14.71 -31.13 3.49
CA LYS A 301 15.61 -30.49 2.51
C LYS A 301 15.19 -29.07 2.11
N ARG A 302 13.88 -28.78 2.07
CA ARG A 302 13.37 -27.44 1.78
C ARG A 302 13.71 -26.45 2.91
N ASP A 303 13.58 -26.86 4.17
CA ASP A 303 13.94 -26.03 5.32
C ASP A 303 15.46 -25.84 5.41
N GLN A 304 16.24 -26.86 5.06
CA GLN A 304 17.70 -26.75 4.97
C GLN A 304 18.13 -25.75 3.90
N ALA A 305 17.47 -25.75 2.72
CA ALA A 305 17.74 -24.80 1.66
C ALA A 305 17.40 -23.35 2.07
N ILE A 306 16.25 -23.13 2.72
CA ILE A 306 15.89 -21.82 3.30
C ILE A 306 16.97 -21.36 4.29
N ALA A 307 17.34 -22.22 5.24
CA ALA A 307 18.34 -21.90 6.24
C ALA A 307 19.73 -21.61 5.64
N ALA A 308 20.13 -22.31 4.58
CA ALA A 308 21.37 -22.04 3.87
C ALA A 308 21.37 -20.67 3.21
N LEU A 309 20.28 -20.32 2.49
CA LEU A 309 20.12 -19.01 1.85
C LEU A 309 20.12 -17.87 2.86
N LEU A 310 19.45 -18.02 4.01
CA LEU A 310 19.41 -17.00 5.08
C LEU A 310 20.78 -16.76 5.74
N ARG A 311 21.68 -17.76 5.71
CA ARG A 311 23.07 -17.62 6.18
C ARG A 311 24.01 -17.06 5.12
N SER A 312 23.61 -17.14 3.84
CA SER A 312 24.43 -16.68 2.72
C SER A 312 24.60 -15.16 2.71
N PRO A 313 25.77 -14.65 2.27
CA PRO A 313 25.92 -13.23 1.93
C PRO A 313 24.90 -12.72 0.89
N ASP A 314 24.40 -13.59 0.01
CA ASP A 314 23.41 -13.24 -1.01
C ASP A 314 22.14 -12.64 -0.41
N TYR A 315 21.68 -13.18 0.73
CA TYR A 315 20.55 -12.59 1.48
C TYR A 315 20.81 -11.13 1.87
N ALA A 316 21.99 -10.89 2.44
CA ALA A 316 22.33 -9.54 2.89
C ALA A 316 22.49 -8.57 1.71
N ASP A 317 23.13 -8.98 0.63
CA ASP A 317 23.30 -8.18 -0.59
C ASP A 317 21.94 -7.82 -1.21
N TYR A 318 21.06 -8.82 -1.35
CA TYR A 318 19.75 -8.61 -1.97
C TYR A 318 18.81 -7.72 -1.14
N PHE A 319 18.70 -7.98 0.16
CA PHE A 319 17.87 -7.15 1.02
C PHE A 319 18.50 -5.76 1.27
N ALA A 320 19.83 -5.63 1.27
CA ALA A 320 20.49 -4.33 1.33
C ALA A 320 20.14 -3.48 0.10
N ASN A 321 20.13 -4.05 -1.11
CA ASN A 321 19.68 -3.33 -2.31
C ASN A 321 18.25 -2.79 -2.17
N LYS A 322 17.34 -3.57 -1.57
CA LYS A 322 15.97 -3.10 -1.30
C LYS A 322 15.94 -1.95 -0.29
N TRP A 323 16.62 -2.12 0.85
CA TRP A 323 16.63 -1.14 1.92
C TRP A 323 17.35 0.16 1.54
N THR A 324 18.46 0.09 0.79
CA THR A 324 19.16 1.29 0.29
C THR A 324 18.28 2.10 -0.65
N THR A 325 17.48 1.42 -1.47
CA THR A 325 16.49 2.09 -2.34
C THR A 325 15.44 2.82 -1.52
N LEU A 326 14.81 2.15 -0.56
CA LEU A 326 13.76 2.71 0.29
C LEU A 326 14.28 3.82 1.22
N LEU A 327 15.54 3.74 1.65
CA LEU A 327 16.19 4.76 2.47
C LEU A 327 16.83 5.89 1.63
N LYS A 328 16.47 5.98 0.35
CA LYS A 328 16.92 7.05 -0.56
C LYS A 328 18.44 7.17 -0.66
N ASN A 329 19.18 6.04 -0.63
CA ASN A 329 20.62 6.04 -0.83
C ASN A 329 20.97 6.34 -2.29
N ARG A 330 20.86 7.59 -2.65
CA ARG A 330 20.94 8.12 -4.01
C ARG A 330 22.22 8.94 -4.19
N ARG A 331 22.83 8.83 -5.36
CA ARG A 331 23.98 9.65 -5.76
C ARG A 331 23.52 10.80 -6.65
N ASP A 332 23.60 12.01 -6.16
CA ASP A 332 23.32 13.22 -6.94
C ASP A 332 24.58 13.81 -7.54
N ASP A 333 25.71 13.70 -6.82
CA ASP A 333 27.03 14.14 -7.31
C ASP A 333 28.19 13.26 -6.77
N ALA A 334 29.43 13.61 -7.15
CA ALA A 334 30.61 12.84 -6.76
C ALA A 334 30.91 12.88 -5.24
N SER A 335 30.45 13.89 -4.51
CA SER A 335 30.64 13.97 -3.06
C SER A 335 29.84 12.94 -2.27
N ASP A 336 28.88 12.27 -2.93
CA ASP A 336 28.02 11.27 -2.30
C ASP A 336 28.65 9.87 -2.28
N ILE A 337 29.72 9.64 -3.03
CA ILE A 337 30.30 8.29 -3.20
C ILE A 337 30.60 7.65 -1.84
N THR A 338 31.41 8.33 -1.01
CA THR A 338 31.83 7.80 0.30
C THR A 338 30.63 7.52 1.22
N SER A 339 29.70 8.48 1.30
CA SER A 339 28.51 8.35 2.14
C SER A 339 27.59 7.21 1.68
N ASN A 340 27.39 7.06 0.37
CA ASN A 340 26.54 6.02 -0.17
C ASN A 340 27.12 4.62 0.04
N PHE A 341 28.42 4.47 -0.15
CA PHE A 341 29.08 3.18 0.09
C PHE A 341 29.09 2.82 1.58
N ALA A 342 29.39 3.77 2.46
CA ALA A 342 29.36 3.54 3.90
C ALA A 342 27.96 3.15 4.39
N PHE A 343 26.92 3.83 3.90
CA PHE A 343 25.54 3.55 4.28
C PHE A 343 25.08 2.19 3.75
N HIS A 344 25.35 1.88 2.49
CA HIS A 344 25.06 0.56 1.93
C HIS A 344 25.74 -0.56 2.73
N SER A 345 27.04 -0.41 3.04
CA SER A 345 27.78 -1.40 3.81
C SER A 345 27.18 -1.59 5.21
N TRP A 346 26.83 -0.49 5.91
CA TRP A 346 26.18 -0.59 7.22
C TRP A 346 24.85 -1.35 7.18
N ILE A 347 24.00 -1.08 6.17
CA ILE A 347 22.73 -1.79 5.98
C ILE A 347 23.00 -3.28 5.73
N ARG A 348 23.89 -3.59 4.79
CA ARG A 348 24.29 -4.93 4.42
C ARG A 348 24.81 -5.74 5.60
N ASP A 349 25.75 -5.16 6.35
CA ASP A 349 26.39 -5.81 7.50
C ASP A 349 25.39 -6.01 8.66
N SER A 350 24.46 -5.07 8.85
CA SER A 350 23.35 -5.22 9.81
C SER A 350 22.46 -6.39 9.46
N LEU A 351 22.10 -6.57 8.18
CA LEU A 351 21.29 -7.68 7.68
C LEU A 351 22.04 -9.00 7.76
N LEU A 352 23.34 -9.01 7.43
CA LEU A 352 24.18 -10.19 7.52
C LEU A 352 24.27 -10.70 8.98
N ALA A 353 24.51 -9.77 9.90
CA ALA A 353 24.57 -10.04 11.34
C ALA A 353 23.19 -10.31 11.97
N ASN A 354 22.11 -10.22 11.19
CA ASN A 354 20.73 -10.34 11.67
C ASN A 354 20.42 -9.39 12.84
N LYS A 355 20.86 -8.11 12.71
CA LYS A 355 20.54 -7.07 13.70
C LYS A 355 19.03 -6.97 13.86
N PRO A 356 18.48 -6.94 15.09
CA PRO A 356 17.07 -6.71 15.33
C PRO A 356 16.58 -5.45 14.60
N TYR A 357 15.42 -5.56 13.97
CA TYR A 357 14.90 -4.47 13.12
C TYR A 357 14.63 -3.18 13.90
N ASP A 358 14.14 -3.27 15.12
CA ASP A 358 13.93 -2.14 16.02
C ASP A 358 15.25 -1.42 16.33
N GLN A 359 16.34 -2.16 16.57
CA GLN A 359 17.68 -1.60 16.79
C GLN A 359 18.21 -0.93 15.51
N LEU A 360 18.03 -1.56 14.35
CA LEU A 360 18.44 -0.97 13.07
C LEU A 360 17.75 0.38 12.85
N VAL A 361 16.43 0.46 13.08
CA VAL A 361 15.67 1.69 12.92
C VAL A 361 16.05 2.73 13.99
N ARG A 362 16.27 2.31 15.24
CA ARG A 362 16.75 3.18 16.31
C ARG A 362 18.09 3.84 15.98
N GLU A 363 19.06 3.03 15.50
CA GLU A 363 20.38 3.53 15.09
C GLU A 363 20.28 4.52 13.92
N LEU A 364 19.35 4.28 13.00
CA LEU A 364 19.10 5.19 11.87
C LEU A 364 18.52 6.52 12.34
N LEU A 365 17.42 6.47 13.11
CA LEU A 365 16.68 7.67 13.53
C LEU A 365 17.48 8.54 14.48
N ALA A 366 18.22 7.96 15.41
CA ALA A 366 19.01 8.69 16.41
C ALA A 366 20.48 8.87 15.99
N ALA A 367 20.81 8.68 14.70
CA ALA A 367 22.17 8.81 14.21
C ALA A 367 22.75 10.20 14.47
N THR A 368 23.99 10.23 14.99
CA THR A 368 24.77 11.44 15.24
C THR A 368 26.23 11.22 14.82
N GLY A 369 26.96 12.29 14.59
CA GLY A 369 28.36 12.24 14.13
C GLY A 369 28.51 12.53 12.65
N THR A 370 29.58 12.05 12.06
CA THR A 370 29.87 12.11 10.61
C THR A 370 29.57 10.76 9.98
N VAL A 371 29.38 10.73 8.67
CA VAL A 371 29.10 9.47 7.94
C VAL A 371 30.21 8.44 8.12
N ILE A 372 31.47 8.84 8.18
CA ILE A 372 32.60 7.93 8.35
C ILE A 372 32.60 7.28 9.74
N ALA A 373 32.27 8.05 10.78
CA ALA A 373 32.19 7.54 12.15
C ALA A 373 30.90 6.78 12.44
N ASN A 374 29.80 7.16 11.79
CA ASN A 374 28.47 6.59 11.99
C ASN A 374 27.68 6.60 10.66
N PRO A 375 27.77 5.56 9.83
CA PRO A 375 27.20 5.52 8.49
C PRO A 375 25.72 5.85 8.37
N PRO A 376 24.81 5.52 9.32
CA PRO A 376 23.39 5.91 9.28
C PRO A 376 23.14 7.42 9.16
N VAL A 377 24.12 8.26 9.53
CA VAL A 377 24.08 9.73 9.32
C VAL A 377 23.87 10.10 7.84
N ALA A 378 24.25 9.23 6.90
CA ALA A 378 24.03 9.44 5.47
C ALA A 378 22.55 9.65 5.11
N TRP A 379 21.62 9.07 5.84
CA TRP A 379 20.19 9.31 5.64
C TRP A 379 19.83 10.79 5.82
N TYR A 380 20.40 11.45 6.83
CA TYR A 380 20.21 12.87 7.09
C TYR A 380 20.82 13.79 6.01
N LYS A 381 21.76 13.28 5.21
CA LYS A 381 22.29 14.01 4.05
C LYS A 381 21.21 14.15 2.96
N ARG A 382 20.31 13.18 2.83
CA ARG A 382 19.23 13.14 1.83
C ARG A 382 17.97 13.80 2.31
N VAL A 383 17.58 13.54 3.54
CA VAL A 383 16.32 14.00 4.14
C VAL A 383 16.67 15.05 5.19
N LYS A 384 16.62 16.33 4.78
CA LYS A 384 17.19 17.43 5.58
C LYS A 384 16.18 18.08 6.50
N GLU A 385 14.94 18.22 6.05
CA GLU A 385 13.90 18.96 6.77
C GLU A 385 13.09 18.05 7.69
N PRO A 386 12.73 18.50 8.90
CA PRO A 386 11.92 17.69 9.83
C PRO A 386 10.63 17.14 9.22
N LYS A 387 9.97 17.90 8.36
CA LYS A 387 8.76 17.48 7.64
C LYS A 387 9.04 16.30 6.70
N GLU A 388 10.14 16.35 5.95
CA GLU A 388 10.53 15.26 5.03
C GLU A 388 10.93 14.01 5.82
N GLN A 389 11.60 14.20 6.96
CA GLN A 389 12.02 13.12 7.85
C GLN A 389 10.81 12.36 8.38
N ILE A 390 9.79 13.09 8.85
CA ILE A 390 8.60 12.41 9.38
C ILE A 390 7.71 11.80 8.31
N GLU A 391 7.61 12.41 7.14
CA GLU A 391 6.89 11.82 6.02
C GLU A 391 7.51 10.48 5.60
N ASP A 392 8.83 10.43 5.48
CA ASP A 392 9.57 9.22 5.16
C ASP A 392 9.44 8.16 6.29
N VAL A 393 9.57 8.56 7.55
CA VAL A 393 9.43 7.66 8.71
C VAL A 393 8.01 7.09 8.79
N ALA A 394 7.01 7.93 8.66
CA ALA A 394 5.61 7.50 8.73
C ALA A 394 5.27 6.52 7.59
N GLN A 395 5.67 6.83 6.37
CA GLN A 395 5.37 5.99 5.21
C GLN A 395 6.19 4.69 5.20
N LEU A 396 7.49 4.75 5.51
CA LEU A 396 8.37 3.58 5.44
C LEU A 396 8.19 2.63 6.63
N PHE A 397 8.20 3.19 7.85
CA PHE A 397 8.27 2.40 9.07
C PHE A 397 6.92 2.21 9.76
N LEU A 398 5.96 3.12 9.55
CA LEU A 398 4.63 2.99 10.12
C LEU A 398 3.56 2.60 9.08
N GLY A 399 3.88 2.70 7.79
CA GLY A 399 2.93 2.40 6.73
C GLY A 399 1.79 3.43 6.63
N VAL A 400 2.00 4.65 7.10
CA VAL A 400 0.99 5.71 7.15
C VAL A 400 1.43 6.89 6.29
N ARG A 401 0.57 7.33 5.37
CA ARG A 401 0.85 8.48 4.49
C ARG A 401 0.40 9.77 5.16
N MET A 402 1.35 10.55 5.68
CA MET A 402 1.05 11.77 6.45
C MET A 402 1.08 13.07 5.64
N GLN A 403 1.53 13.06 4.40
CA GLN A 403 1.76 14.29 3.59
C GLN A 403 0.51 15.19 3.51
N CYS A 404 -0.68 14.61 3.39
CA CYS A 404 -1.91 15.39 3.32
C CYS A 404 -2.18 16.18 4.62
N ALA A 405 -1.78 15.63 5.78
CA ALA A 405 -2.00 16.25 7.08
C ALA A 405 -1.12 17.50 7.32
N GLN A 406 -0.15 17.78 6.46
CA GLN A 406 0.64 19.02 6.52
C GLN A 406 -0.21 20.28 6.34
N CYS A 407 -1.18 20.25 5.39
CA CYS A 407 -1.93 21.44 4.98
C CYS A 407 -3.39 21.44 5.46
N HIS A 408 -3.96 20.26 5.64
CA HIS A 408 -5.34 20.05 6.10
C HIS A 408 -5.42 18.70 6.82
N HIS A 409 -6.49 18.42 7.55
CA HIS A 409 -6.64 17.09 8.13
C HIS A 409 -6.68 16.02 7.02
N HIS A 410 -6.17 14.83 7.34
CA HIS A 410 -6.02 13.77 6.34
C HIS A 410 -7.40 13.38 5.75
N PRO A 411 -7.57 13.36 4.40
CA PRO A 411 -8.89 13.18 3.79
C PRO A 411 -9.47 11.77 3.95
N PHE A 412 -8.66 10.76 4.25
CA PHE A 412 -9.07 9.35 4.37
C PHE A 412 -8.77 8.76 5.75
N GLU A 413 -8.24 9.58 6.68
CA GLU A 413 -7.77 9.17 7.99
C GLU A 413 -8.20 10.17 9.07
N ARG A 414 -8.06 9.74 10.33
CA ARG A 414 -8.35 10.56 11.51
C ARG A 414 -7.26 11.60 11.84
N TRP A 415 -6.12 11.56 11.14
CA TRP A 415 -4.95 12.38 11.47
C TRP A 415 -5.16 13.86 11.18
N SER A 416 -4.93 14.68 12.18
CA SER A 416 -5.02 16.13 12.11
C SER A 416 -3.69 16.77 11.70
N GLN A 417 -3.71 18.08 11.46
CA GLN A 417 -2.48 18.86 11.32
C GLN A 417 -1.63 18.81 12.58
N ASP A 418 -2.23 18.81 13.76
CA ASP A 418 -1.48 18.76 15.02
C ASP A 418 -0.79 17.42 15.21
N ASP A 419 -1.38 16.31 14.75
CA ASP A 419 -0.70 15.01 14.70
C ASP A 419 0.53 15.05 13.79
N TYR A 420 0.42 15.69 12.62
CA TYR A 420 1.55 15.87 11.70
C TYR A 420 2.67 16.70 12.32
N TYR A 421 2.34 17.85 12.93
CA TYR A 421 3.33 18.71 13.56
C TYR A 421 3.88 18.11 14.87
N GLY A 422 3.09 17.34 15.60
CA GLY A 422 3.52 16.57 16.76
C GLY A 422 4.61 15.55 16.39
N LEU A 423 4.37 14.78 15.33
CA LEU A 423 5.40 13.88 14.79
C LEU A 423 6.62 14.62 14.26
N SER A 424 6.44 15.74 13.55
CA SER A 424 7.56 16.54 13.02
C SER A 424 8.43 17.12 14.13
N ALA A 425 7.86 17.38 15.31
CA ALA A 425 8.57 17.93 16.45
C ALA A 425 9.68 17.02 16.99
N PHE A 426 9.60 15.69 16.79
CA PHE A 426 10.68 14.78 17.17
C PHE A 426 12.00 15.06 16.45
N PHE A 427 11.95 15.64 15.26
CA PHE A 427 13.15 15.97 14.46
C PHE A 427 13.57 17.45 14.58
N SER A 428 12.86 18.25 15.38
CA SER A 428 13.10 19.70 15.51
C SER A 428 14.46 20.06 16.13
N GLN A 429 15.06 19.11 16.86
CA GLN A 429 16.35 19.30 17.53
C GLN A 429 17.53 18.62 16.79
N VAL A 430 17.37 18.32 15.49
CA VAL A 430 18.48 17.82 14.64
C VAL A 430 19.36 18.98 14.22
N GLY A 431 20.51 19.13 14.86
CA GLY A 431 21.53 20.11 14.51
C GLY A 431 22.43 19.63 13.37
N ARG A 432 22.87 20.57 12.53
CA ARG A 432 23.79 20.32 11.40
C ARG A 432 24.92 21.32 11.45
N LYS A 433 26.14 20.84 11.17
CA LYS A 433 27.34 21.69 11.04
C LYS A 433 28.19 21.15 9.90
N PRO A 434 28.58 21.99 8.92
CA PRO A 434 29.53 21.58 7.88
C PRO A 434 30.81 21.02 8.47
N THR A 435 31.39 20.00 7.83
CA THR A 435 32.70 19.46 8.15
C THR A 435 33.74 19.94 7.13
N ASP A 436 34.99 19.61 7.35
CA ASP A 436 36.07 19.89 6.38
C ASP A 436 35.96 19.03 5.12
N THR A 437 35.14 17.98 5.16
CA THR A 437 34.87 17.12 3.99
C THR A 437 33.70 17.70 3.18
N ARG A 438 33.98 18.00 1.91
CA ARG A 438 32.97 18.59 1.02
C ARG A 438 31.75 17.71 0.92
N GLY A 439 30.59 18.30 1.18
CA GLY A 439 29.27 17.63 1.09
C GLY A 439 28.95 16.76 2.31
N GLU A 440 29.74 16.80 3.38
CA GLU A 440 29.47 16.12 4.64
C GLU A 440 29.12 17.10 5.75
N ASP A 441 28.08 16.76 6.52
CA ASP A 441 27.69 17.47 7.73
C ASP A 441 27.92 16.59 8.96
N LEU A 442 28.31 17.23 10.05
CA LEU A 442 28.20 16.67 11.39
C LEU A 442 26.73 16.80 11.85
N ILE A 443 26.08 15.69 12.12
CA ILE A 443 24.73 15.64 12.68
C ILE A 443 24.83 15.47 14.18
N PHE A 444 24.06 16.26 14.93
CA PHE A 444 24.06 16.21 16.39
C PHE A 444 22.69 16.56 16.97
N HIS A 445 22.44 16.12 18.20
CA HIS A 445 21.29 16.59 18.96
C HIS A 445 21.59 18.00 19.50
N GLN A 446 20.79 18.97 19.07
CA GLN A 446 20.80 20.33 19.58
C GLN A 446 19.92 20.39 20.83
N ARG A 447 20.52 20.60 22.00
CA ARG A 447 19.78 20.69 23.25
C ARG A 447 18.78 21.84 23.22
N GLY A 448 17.55 21.56 23.63
CA GLY A 448 16.47 22.54 23.64
C GLY A 448 15.11 21.89 23.72
N VAL A 449 14.07 22.70 23.88
CA VAL A 449 12.69 22.23 23.91
C VAL A 449 12.28 21.86 22.47
N ALA A 450 11.91 20.61 22.28
CA ALA A 450 11.44 20.14 20.99
C ALA A 450 10.02 20.67 20.69
N GLY A 451 9.79 21.09 19.45
CA GLY A 451 8.50 21.56 18.99
C GLY A 451 8.49 21.97 17.52
N ALA A 452 7.35 21.86 16.88
CA ALA A 452 7.13 22.26 15.50
C ALA A 452 5.99 23.28 15.43
N LYS A 453 6.18 24.32 14.60
CA LYS A 453 5.16 25.37 14.44
C LYS A 453 4.10 24.91 13.43
N ASN A 454 2.86 24.79 13.90
CA ASN A 454 1.72 24.60 12.99
C ASN A 454 1.54 25.89 12.17
N VAL A 455 1.70 25.79 10.87
CA VAL A 455 1.68 26.97 9.96
C VAL A 455 0.31 27.64 9.88
N LYS A 456 -0.75 26.94 10.21
CA LYS A 456 -2.12 27.46 10.18
C LYS A 456 -2.47 28.21 11.47
N THR A 457 -2.27 27.55 12.61
CA THR A 457 -2.63 28.12 13.92
C THR A 457 -1.57 29.08 14.45
N GLY A 458 -0.33 28.98 13.94
CA GLY A 458 0.83 29.70 14.46
C GLY A 458 1.31 29.19 15.82
N LEU A 459 0.67 28.18 16.39
CA LEU A 459 1.03 27.57 17.69
C LEU A 459 2.17 26.59 17.52
N THR A 460 2.98 26.44 18.57
CA THR A 460 4.00 25.40 18.63
C THR A 460 3.41 24.14 19.23
N VAL A 461 3.51 23.04 18.48
CA VAL A 461 3.08 21.70 18.90
C VAL A 461 4.31 20.97 19.45
N THR A 462 4.18 20.35 20.62
CA THR A 462 5.21 19.51 21.25
C THR A 462 5.24 18.12 20.60
N PRO A 463 6.34 17.33 20.75
CA PRO A 463 6.38 15.98 20.23
C PRO A 463 5.19 15.14 20.73
N ALA A 464 4.47 14.55 19.79
CA ALA A 464 3.38 13.64 20.06
C ALA A 464 3.39 12.52 19.00
N ALA A 465 3.15 11.29 19.44
CA ALA A 465 3.06 10.13 18.57
C ALA A 465 1.63 9.95 18.02
N LEU A 466 1.46 9.11 17.01
CA LEU A 466 0.14 8.88 16.41
C LEU A 466 -0.77 8.11 17.37
N GLY A 467 -1.69 8.86 17.97
CA GLY A 467 -2.68 8.31 18.89
C GLY A 467 -2.14 8.02 20.30
N ASP A 468 -0.93 8.48 20.62
CA ASP A 468 -0.31 8.26 21.93
C ASP A 468 0.45 9.48 22.43
N ASP A 469 0.49 9.67 23.75
CA ASP A 469 1.25 10.74 24.43
C ASP A 469 2.59 10.17 24.92
N VAL A 470 3.67 10.64 24.35
CA VAL A 470 5.03 10.22 24.72
C VAL A 470 5.56 10.92 25.97
N GLY A 471 4.74 11.77 26.60
CA GLY A 471 5.11 12.57 27.76
C GLY A 471 6.07 13.72 27.46
N VAL A 472 6.45 14.43 28.52
CA VAL A 472 7.40 15.55 28.40
C VAL A 472 8.81 15.04 28.13
N ILE A 473 9.44 15.56 27.09
CA ILE A 473 10.84 15.25 26.74
C ILE A 473 11.74 16.35 27.30
N PRO A 474 12.68 16.03 28.20
CA PRO A 474 13.63 17.01 28.74
C PRO A 474 14.50 17.62 27.62
N PRO A 475 14.94 18.90 27.76
CA PRO A 475 15.74 19.59 26.73
C PRO A 475 17.10 18.96 26.41
N ASP A 476 17.61 18.11 27.28
CA ASP A 476 18.88 17.38 27.13
C ASP A 476 18.72 15.95 26.58
N GLU A 477 17.50 15.46 26.47
CA GLU A 477 17.15 14.18 25.85
C GLU A 477 16.92 14.36 24.35
N ASP A 478 17.44 13.44 23.53
CA ASP A 478 17.20 13.43 22.08
C ASP A 478 15.79 12.92 21.79
N PRO A 479 14.89 13.75 21.25
CA PRO A 479 13.50 13.36 21.00
C PRO A 479 13.34 12.15 20.08
N ARG A 480 14.30 11.92 19.17
CA ARG A 480 14.29 10.80 18.23
C ARG A 480 14.39 9.44 18.93
N LEU A 481 15.01 9.40 20.11
CA LEU A 481 15.05 8.18 20.93
C LEU A 481 13.66 7.83 21.47
N ARG A 482 12.88 8.82 21.91
CA ARG A 482 11.48 8.61 22.34
C ARG A 482 10.60 8.12 21.18
N LEU A 483 10.81 8.67 20.00
CA LEU A 483 10.12 8.17 18.80
C LEU A 483 10.44 6.71 18.55
N ALA A 484 11.73 6.32 18.59
CA ALA A 484 12.15 4.94 18.39
C ALA A 484 11.60 3.99 19.48
N ASP A 485 11.58 4.43 20.75
CA ASP A 485 11.00 3.68 21.86
C ASP A 485 9.49 3.45 21.66
N TRP A 486 8.76 4.49 21.27
CA TRP A 486 7.34 4.36 20.96
C TRP A 486 7.10 3.43 19.76
N MET A 487 7.92 3.51 18.70
CA MET A 487 7.77 2.66 17.52
C MET A 487 7.92 1.18 17.85
N SER A 488 8.92 0.82 18.66
CA SER A 488 9.17 -0.57 19.06
C SER A 488 8.33 -1.06 20.24
N GLY A 489 7.59 -0.16 20.89
CA GLY A 489 6.74 -0.44 22.05
C GLY A 489 5.58 -1.41 21.71
N GLU A 490 5.14 -2.20 22.71
CA GLU A 490 4.06 -3.18 22.54
C GLU A 490 2.73 -2.56 22.07
N ALA A 491 2.43 -1.36 22.52
CA ALA A 491 1.19 -0.65 22.20
C ALA A 491 1.19 -0.02 20.78
N ASN A 492 2.35 0.02 20.10
CA ASN A 492 2.41 0.61 18.76
C ASN A 492 1.69 -0.27 17.73
N PRO A 493 0.64 0.23 17.04
CA PRO A 493 -0.15 -0.59 16.14
C PRO A 493 0.39 -0.63 14.70
N PHE A 494 1.51 0.04 14.40
CA PHE A 494 1.97 0.31 13.04
C PHE A 494 3.29 -0.38 12.70
N PHE A 495 4.31 -0.23 13.54
CA PHE A 495 5.71 -0.53 13.20
C PHE A 495 5.96 -1.98 12.77
N ALA A 496 5.58 -2.93 13.60
CA ALA A 496 5.71 -4.34 13.25
C ALA A 496 4.78 -4.73 12.08
N LYS A 497 3.56 -4.20 12.07
CA LYS A 497 2.57 -4.42 11.02
C LYS A 497 3.06 -3.96 9.65
N ALA A 498 3.63 -2.76 9.56
CA ALA A 498 4.14 -2.19 8.31
C ALA A 498 5.27 -3.06 7.72
N LEU A 499 6.22 -3.49 8.56
CA LEU A 499 7.30 -4.36 8.11
C LEU A 499 6.79 -5.72 7.64
N VAL A 500 5.97 -6.36 8.46
CA VAL A 500 5.41 -7.69 8.16
C VAL A 500 4.63 -7.65 6.85
N ASN A 501 3.79 -6.64 6.63
CA ASN A 501 3.04 -6.48 5.39
C ASN A 501 3.96 -6.25 4.18
N ARG A 502 5.04 -5.48 4.33
CA ARG A 502 6.05 -5.25 3.28
C ARG A 502 6.82 -6.52 2.92
N TYR A 503 7.22 -7.32 3.92
CA TYR A 503 7.87 -8.61 3.68
C TYR A 503 6.90 -9.62 3.08
N TRP A 504 5.65 -9.67 3.55
CA TRP A 504 4.61 -10.48 2.92
C TRP A 504 4.45 -10.16 1.43
N LYS A 505 4.32 -8.87 1.08
CA LYS A 505 4.28 -8.41 -0.32
C LYS A 505 5.50 -8.85 -1.13
N HIS A 506 6.69 -8.83 -0.53
CA HIS A 506 7.91 -9.28 -1.21
C HIS A 506 7.80 -10.74 -1.65
N PHE A 507 7.31 -11.63 -0.78
CA PHE A 507 7.20 -13.05 -1.08
C PHE A 507 5.96 -13.39 -1.93
N PHE A 508 4.84 -12.73 -1.72
CA PHE A 508 3.56 -13.06 -2.35
C PHE A 508 3.12 -12.06 -3.44
N LYS A 509 3.95 -11.09 -3.82
CA LYS A 509 3.65 -10.04 -4.82
C LYS A 509 2.62 -9.01 -4.36
N ARG A 510 1.70 -9.35 -3.46
CA ARG A 510 0.66 -8.47 -2.91
C ARG A 510 0.72 -8.50 -1.39
N GLY A 511 0.56 -7.34 -0.75
CA GLY A 511 0.43 -7.22 0.70
C GLY A 511 -0.91 -7.75 1.21
N LEU A 512 -0.98 -8.04 2.49
CA LEU A 512 -2.26 -8.24 3.18
C LEU A 512 -3.06 -6.93 3.22
N ILE A 513 -2.35 -5.81 3.31
CA ILE A 513 -2.85 -4.46 3.05
C ILE A 513 -2.17 -3.95 1.78
N GLU A 514 -2.95 -3.42 0.84
CA GLU A 514 -2.43 -2.90 -0.44
C GLU A 514 -3.03 -1.52 -0.72
N PRO A 515 -2.23 -0.49 -1.04
CA PRO A 515 -0.76 -0.46 -1.05
C PRO A 515 -0.14 -0.72 0.33
N GLU A 516 1.11 -1.24 0.37
CA GLU A 516 1.79 -1.66 1.61
C GLU A 516 2.09 -0.51 2.59
N ASP A 517 2.02 0.71 2.12
CA ASP A 517 2.27 1.96 2.86
C ASP A 517 0.98 2.76 3.12
N ASP A 518 -0.18 2.09 3.10
CA ASP A 518 -1.50 2.70 3.29
C ASP A 518 -2.31 1.94 4.36
N ILE A 519 -1.68 1.80 5.54
CA ILE A 519 -2.29 1.15 6.72
C ILE A 519 -3.25 2.14 7.39
N ARG A 520 -4.54 1.91 7.23
CA ARG A 520 -5.62 2.76 7.76
C ARG A 520 -6.88 1.94 8.03
N ASP A 521 -7.72 2.45 8.92
CA ASP A 521 -8.99 1.78 9.29
C ASP A 521 -9.91 1.57 8.08
N THR A 522 -9.81 2.45 7.09
CA THR A 522 -10.60 2.40 5.85
C THR A 522 -10.00 1.50 4.76
N ASN A 523 -8.85 0.88 5.01
CA ASN A 523 -8.20 -0.09 4.14
C ASN A 523 -7.79 -1.34 4.94
N PRO A 524 -8.75 -2.15 5.39
CA PRO A 524 -8.49 -3.31 6.23
C PRO A 524 -7.70 -4.39 5.48
N PRO A 525 -6.93 -5.23 6.21
CA PRO A 525 -6.22 -6.35 5.62
C PRO A 525 -7.17 -7.41 5.07
N THR A 526 -6.75 -8.09 4.01
CA THR A 526 -7.50 -9.18 3.38
C THR A 526 -7.62 -10.42 4.29
N ASN A 527 -6.67 -10.59 5.21
CA ASN A 527 -6.70 -11.61 6.27
C ASN A 527 -6.19 -10.99 7.58
N PRO A 528 -7.09 -10.41 8.41
CA PRO A 528 -6.72 -9.74 9.66
C PRO A 528 -6.04 -10.64 10.68
N GLU A 529 -6.50 -11.88 10.79
CA GLU A 529 -5.99 -12.86 11.74
C GLU A 529 -4.55 -13.25 11.39
N LEU A 530 -4.26 -13.43 10.11
CA LEU A 530 -2.91 -13.71 9.63
C LEU A 530 -1.96 -12.54 9.87
N LEU A 531 -2.39 -11.32 9.58
CA LEU A 531 -1.55 -10.13 9.79
C LEU A 531 -1.24 -9.97 11.29
N ALA A 532 -2.22 -10.13 12.16
CA ALA A 532 -2.04 -10.05 13.61
C ALA A 532 -1.11 -11.16 14.14
N ALA A 533 -1.26 -12.39 13.65
CA ALA A 533 -0.40 -13.51 14.04
C ALA A 533 1.06 -13.30 13.60
N LEU A 534 1.29 -12.82 12.38
CA LEU A 534 2.62 -12.48 11.87
C LEU A 534 3.24 -11.31 12.65
N GLU A 535 2.47 -10.28 12.96
CA GLU A 535 2.90 -9.15 13.78
C GLU A 535 3.35 -9.61 15.17
N ASN A 536 2.52 -10.42 15.83
CA ASN A 536 2.85 -10.98 17.15
C ASN A 536 4.10 -11.87 17.09
N HIS A 537 4.21 -12.74 16.08
CA HIS A 537 5.39 -13.58 15.89
C HIS A 537 6.66 -12.76 15.72
N PHE A 538 6.60 -11.71 14.90
CA PHE A 538 7.75 -10.82 14.64
C PHE A 538 8.18 -10.07 15.91
N ARG A 539 7.25 -9.59 16.73
CA ARG A 539 7.55 -8.95 18.02
C ARG A 539 8.16 -9.93 19.00
N THR A 540 7.56 -11.11 19.16
CA THR A 540 7.99 -12.13 20.14
C THR A 540 9.31 -12.80 19.76
N SER A 541 9.68 -12.81 18.47
CA SER A 541 11.00 -13.23 18.01
C SER A 541 12.10 -12.17 18.22
N GLY A 542 11.79 -11.01 18.83
CA GLY A 542 12.74 -9.92 19.03
C GLY A 542 13.04 -9.16 17.74
N PHE A 543 12.05 -8.96 16.88
CA PHE A 543 12.18 -8.27 15.60
C PHE A 543 13.19 -8.91 14.65
N ASP A 544 13.26 -10.25 14.66
CA ASP A 544 14.17 -11.05 13.85
C ASP A 544 13.68 -11.15 12.39
N LEU A 545 14.41 -10.49 11.47
CA LEU A 545 14.08 -10.47 10.06
C LEU A 545 14.25 -11.83 9.37
N LYS A 546 15.27 -12.59 9.73
CA LYS A 546 15.51 -13.91 9.13
C LYS A 546 14.48 -14.94 9.60
N GLU A 547 14.05 -14.84 10.87
CA GLU A 547 12.97 -15.66 11.38
C GLU A 547 11.63 -15.36 10.69
N LEU A 548 11.30 -14.09 10.44
CA LEU A 548 10.12 -13.71 9.66
C LEU A 548 10.17 -14.31 8.24
N VAL A 549 11.32 -14.21 7.57
CA VAL A 549 11.49 -14.84 6.24
C VAL A 549 11.34 -16.35 6.32
N ARG A 550 11.94 -16.98 7.32
CA ARG A 550 11.87 -18.43 7.53
C ARG A 550 10.42 -18.91 7.70
N VAL A 551 9.64 -18.27 8.56
CA VAL A 551 8.26 -18.69 8.83
C VAL A 551 7.36 -18.54 7.61
N ILE A 552 7.56 -17.47 6.83
CA ILE A 552 6.82 -17.24 5.58
C ILE A 552 7.19 -18.33 4.54
N THR A 553 8.47 -18.51 4.25
CA THR A 553 8.93 -19.36 3.15
C THR A 553 8.84 -20.86 3.45
N SER A 554 8.83 -21.25 4.73
CA SER A 554 8.60 -22.63 5.14
C SER A 554 7.12 -23.05 5.06
N SER A 555 6.18 -22.12 4.94
CA SER A 555 4.75 -22.43 4.84
C SER A 555 4.39 -23.08 3.50
N HIS A 556 3.41 -23.97 3.50
CA HIS A 556 2.85 -24.51 2.25
C HIS A 556 2.14 -23.45 1.43
N ALA A 557 1.56 -22.41 2.05
CA ALA A 557 0.97 -21.27 1.36
C ALA A 557 1.96 -20.61 0.40
N TYR A 558 3.22 -20.39 0.83
CA TYR A 558 4.29 -19.89 -0.04
C TYR A 558 4.71 -20.92 -1.09
N GLN A 559 4.63 -22.20 -0.76
CA GLN A 559 5.05 -23.32 -1.60
C GLN A 559 3.96 -23.81 -2.56
N LEU A 560 2.78 -23.19 -2.60
CA LEU A 560 1.76 -23.53 -3.59
C LEU A 560 2.26 -23.32 -5.01
N SER A 561 1.75 -24.11 -5.93
CA SER A 561 2.00 -23.95 -7.38
C SER A 561 1.45 -22.60 -7.87
N SER A 562 2.11 -22.02 -8.85
CA SER A 562 1.61 -20.83 -9.55
C SER A 562 0.56 -21.15 -10.61
N VAL A 563 0.41 -22.42 -10.97
CA VAL A 563 -0.57 -22.88 -11.96
C VAL A 563 -1.95 -22.84 -11.30
N PRO A 564 -2.90 -22.08 -11.85
CA PRO A 564 -4.24 -22.03 -11.31
C PRO A 564 -4.97 -23.36 -11.56
N ASN A 565 -5.89 -23.69 -10.66
CA ASN A 565 -6.91 -24.69 -10.91
C ASN A 565 -8.16 -24.05 -11.53
N GLU A 566 -9.22 -24.84 -11.77
CA GLU A 566 -10.48 -24.36 -12.36
C GLU A 566 -11.24 -23.33 -11.52
N HIS A 567 -10.93 -23.24 -10.23
CA HIS A 567 -11.65 -22.35 -9.27
C HIS A 567 -10.87 -21.12 -8.87
N ASN A 568 -9.51 -21.13 -8.88
CA ASN A 568 -8.72 -20.06 -8.30
C ASN A 568 -8.05 -19.11 -9.30
N LEU A 569 -8.45 -19.18 -10.58
CA LEU A 569 -7.89 -18.30 -11.63
C LEU A 569 -8.17 -16.81 -11.34
N ALA A 570 -9.37 -16.49 -10.86
CA ALA A 570 -9.81 -15.14 -10.55
C ALA A 570 -9.27 -14.63 -9.19
N ASP A 571 -8.76 -15.51 -8.32
CA ASP A 571 -8.19 -15.11 -7.04
C ASP A 571 -6.95 -14.25 -7.21
N ARG A 572 -6.98 -13.06 -6.57
CA ARG A 572 -5.92 -12.05 -6.65
C ARG A 572 -5.35 -11.64 -5.29
N GLN A 573 -5.99 -12.05 -4.17
CA GLN A 573 -5.64 -11.53 -2.84
C GLN A 573 -5.72 -12.54 -1.70
N ASN A 574 -6.14 -13.80 -1.96
CA ASN A 574 -6.35 -14.80 -0.90
C ASN A 574 -5.24 -15.84 -0.86
N TYR A 575 -4.24 -15.74 -1.74
CA TYR A 575 -3.03 -16.59 -1.74
C TYR A 575 -3.36 -18.08 -1.95
N SER A 576 -4.41 -18.37 -2.71
CA SER A 576 -4.79 -19.74 -3.08
C SER A 576 -3.80 -20.42 -4.03
N ARG A 577 -2.87 -19.66 -4.57
CA ARG A 577 -1.74 -20.08 -5.40
C ARG A 577 -0.60 -19.08 -5.26
N TYR A 578 0.61 -19.44 -5.68
CA TYR A 578 1.67 -18.45 -5.81
C TYR A 578 1.38 -17.52 -7.00
N TYR A 579 1.49 -16.21 -6.80
CA TYR A 579 1.28 -15.22 -7.86
C TYR A 579 2.60 -14.94 -8.58
N PRO A 580 2.75 -15.31 -9.85
CA PRO A 580 3.99 -15.08 -10.60
C PRO A 580 4.36 -13.61 -10.61
N LYS A 581 5.63 -13.30 -10.35
CA LYS A 581 6.17 -11.94 -10.36
C LYS A 581 7.37 -11.86 -11.29
N ARG A 582 7.45 -10.78 -12.07
CA ARG A 582 8.61 -10.55 -12.93
C ARG A 582 9.85 -10.34 -12.07
N LEU A 583 10.98 -10.87 -12.50
CA LEU A 583 12.26 -10.63 -11.83
C LEU A 583 12.58 -9.14 -11.83
N GLN A 584 13.15 -8.66 -10.74
CA GLN A 584 13.66 -7.29 -10.63
C GLN A 584 14.83 -7.10 -11.59
N ALA A 585 15.08 -5.87 -12.04
CA ALA A 585 16.10 -5.55 -13.03
C ALA A 585 17.48 -6.10 -12.65
N GLU A 586 17.86 -5.93 -11.40
CA GLU A 586 19.14 -6.38 -10.85
C GLU A 586 19.25 -7.90 -10.83
N VAL A 587 18.21 -8.56 -10.34
CA VAL A 587 18.13 -10.04 -10.30
C VAL A 587 18.14 -10.62 -11.70
N LEU A 588 17.43 -9.99 -12.64
CA LEU A 588 17.36 -10.44 -14.02
C LEU A 588 18.72 -10.28 -14.73
N LEU A 589 19.42 -9.16 -14.49
CA LEU A 589 20.76 -8.94 -15.06
C LEU A 589 21.75 -9.97 -14.53
N ASP A 590 21.75 -10.23 -13.22
CA ASP A 590 22.61 -11.24 -12.59
C ASP A 590 22.27 -12.65 -13.06
N ALA A 591 20.99 -12.97 -13.28
CA ALA A 591 20.54 -14.25 -13.83
C ALA A 591 21.02 -14.44 -15.29
N PHE A 592 21.01 -13.38 -16.10
CA PHE A 592 21.59 -13.41 -17.45
C PHE A 592 23.10 -13.66 -17.40
N ASP A 593 23.81 -12.93 -16.54
CA ASP A 593 25.26 -13.11 -16.39
C ASP A 593 25.60 -14.54 -15.93
N GLN A 594 24.86 -15.05 -14.95
CA GLN A 594 25.05 -16.41 -14.44
C GLN A 594 24.78 -17.47 -15.52
N LEU A 595 23.70 -17.31 -16.30
CA LEU A 595 23.35 -18.28 -17.34
C LEU A 595 24.33 -18.22 -18.52
N CYS A 596 24.73 -17.03 -18.97
CA CYS A 596 25.67 -16.86 -20.07
C CYS A 596 27.12 -17.20 -19.68
N GLY A 597 27.44 -17.23 -18.38
CA GLY A 597 28.84 -17.24 -17.89
C GLY A 597 29.54 -15.93 -18.20
N ALA A 598 28.79 -14.84 -18.22
CA ALA A 598 29.24 -13.47 -18.46
C ALA A 598 29.42 -12.72 -17.15
N THR A 599 30.02 -11.54 -17.21
CA THR A 599 30.15 -10.63 -16.07
C THR A 599 29.89 -9.21 -16.52
N THR A 600 28.93 -8.55 -15.90
CA THR A 600 28.74 -7.11 -16.08
C THR A 600 29.73 -6.35 -15.19
N SER A 601 30.48 -5.43 -15.78
CA SER A 601 31.41 -4.56 -15.06
C SER A 601 30.73 -3.24 -14.69
N PHE A 602 30.86 -2.84 -13.43
CA PHE A 602 30.36 -1.57 -12.92
C PHE A 602 31.57 -0.67 -12.54
N ALA A 603 31.54 0.59 -13.00
CA ALA A 603 32.63 1.52 -12.76
C ALA A 603 32.91 1.70 -11.25
N ASN A 604 34.17 1.65 -10.87
CA ASN A 604 34.64 1.81 -9.49
C ASN A 604 34.18 0.72 -8.50
N LEU A 605 33.73 -0.42 -9.02
CA LEU A 605 33.40 -1.60 -8.20
C LEU A 605 34.37 -2.76 -8.55
N PRO A 606 34.61 -3.68 -7.61
CA PRO A 606 35.38 -4.89 -7.89
C PRO A 606 34.83 -5.68 -9.05
N ALA A 607 35.72 -6.33 -9.81
CA ALA A 607 35.28 -7.25 -10.86
C ALA A 607 34.41 -8.37 -10.27
N GLY A 608 33.31 -8.70 -10.95
CA GLY A 608 32.36 -9.71 -10.48
C GLY A 608 31.32 -9.19 -9.46
N THR A 609 31.30 -7.88 -9.17
CA THR A 609 30.20 -7.31 -8.37
C THR A 609 28.87 -7.53 -9.06
N ARG A 610 27.94 -8.14 -8.36
CA ARG A 610 26.59 -8.42 -8.86
C ARG A 610 25.70 -7.17 -8.82
N ALA A 611 24.73 -7.10 -9.72
CA ALA A 611 23.81 -5.96 -9.78
C ALA A 611 22.96 -5.82 -8.50
N ILE A 612 22.65 -6.93 -7.82
CA ILE A 612 21.97 -6.88 -6.51
C ILE A 612 22.81 -6.26 -5.38
N ALA A 613 24.12 -6.14 -5.55
CA ALA A 613 25.02 -5.55 -4.56
C ALA A 613 25.42 -4.10 -4.90
N LEU A 614 24.75 -3.45 -5.85
CA LEU A 614 25.02 -2.06 -6.23
C LEU A 614 24.64 -1.09 -5.11
N PRO A 615 25.56 -0.21 -4.70
CA PRO A 615 25.35 0.63 -3.51
C PRO A 615 24.36 1.76 -3.70
N ASP A 616 24.16 2.26 -4.93
CA ASP A 616 23.29 3.40 -5.22
C ASP A 616 22.71 3.39 -6.65
N ASN A 617 21.90 4.39 -6.98
CA ASN A 617 21.19 4.53 -8.26
C ASN A 617 22.09 4.94 -9.45
N SER A 618 23.31 5.41 -9.22
CA SER A 618 24.15 6.01 -10.30
C SER A 618 24.44 5.05 -11.44
N TYR A 619 24.40 3.76 -11.16
CA TYR A 619 24.62 2.69 -12.14
C TYR A 619 23.47 2.52 -13.13
N ASN A 620 22.29 3.13 -12.87
CA ASN A 620 21.17 3.15 -13.82
C ASN A 620 21.55 3.89 -15.11
N ASN A 621 22.37 4.93 -15.03
CA ASN A 621 22.79 5.72 -16.19
C ASN A 621 23.84 4.99 -17.06
N SER A 622 24.66 4.14 -16.46
CA SER A 622 25.69 3.36 -17.16
C SER A 622 25.18 2.01 -17.68
N SER A 623 24.01 1.55 -17.24
CA SER A 623 23.40 0.29 -17.64
C SER A 623 22.02 0.51 -18.27
N PRO A 624 21.93 0.49 -19.62
CA PRO A 624 20.64 0.55 -20.31
C PRO A 624 19.69 -0.55 -19.85
N PHE A 625 20.20 -1.73 -19.53
CA PHE A 625 19.42 -2.85 -19.01
C PHE A 625 18.71 -2.49 -17.70
N LEU A 626 19.43 -2.04 -16.68
CA LEU A 626 18.86 -1.70 -15.38
C LEU A 626 17.76 -0.63 -15.50
N ARG A 627 17.98 0.39 -16.34
CA ARG A 627 16.99 1.44 -16.60
C ARG A 627 15.76 0.94 -17.33
N VAL A 628 15.91 0.17 -18.40
CA VAL A 628 14.80 -0.36 -19.20
C VAL A 628 13.94 -1.34 -18.39
N PHE A 629 14.58 -2.12 -17.52
CA PHE A 629 13.89 -3.07 -16.64
C PHE A 629 13.39 -2.45 -15.34
N GLY A 630 13.55 -1.13 -15.16
CA GLY A 630 12.89 -0.35 -14.13
C GLY A 630 13.52 -0.44 -12.75
N ARG A 631 14.86 -0.44 -12.67
CA ARG A 631 15.55 -0.23 -11.40
C ARG A 631 15.24 1.18 -10.89
N PRO A 632 14.83 1.36 -9.62
CA PRO A 632 14.49 2.67 -9.04
C PRO A 632 15.66 3.65 -9.02
N ASP A 633 15.35 4.94 -9.02
CA ASP A 633 16.32 6.03 -8.81
C ASP A 633 16.49 6.41 -7.34
N SER A 634 15.87 5.69 -6.41
CA SER A 634 15.93 5.89 -4.97
C SER A 634 15.47 7.28 -4.55
N SER A 635 14.42 7.80 -5.17
CA SER A 635 13.87 9.13 -4.91
C SER A 635 12.72 9.11 -3.90
N SER A 636 12.14 7.94 -3.65
CA SER A 636 10.96 7.72 -2.80
C SER A 636 11.18 6.57 -1.83
N VAL A 637 10.44 6.58 -0.72
CA VAL A 637 10.39 5.47 0.25
C VAL A 637 9.38 4.38 -0.13
N CYS A 638 8.79 4.48 -1.34
CA CYS A 638 7.81 3.55 -1.87
C CYS A 638 8.44 2.57 -2.86
N GLU A 639 8.08 1.28 -2.77
CA GLU A 639 8.41 0.31 -3.81
C GLU A 639 7.68 0.58 -5.15
N CYS A 640 6.72 1.50 -5.16
CA CYS A 640 6.00 1.93 -6.36
C CYS A 640 6.89 2.60 -7.42
N GLU A 641 8.10 3.06 -7.05
CA GLU A 641 9.09 3.58 -7.98
C GLU A 641 9.65 2.49 -8.92
N ARG A 642 9.62 1.24 -8.48
CA ARG A 642 10.07 0.09 -9.28
C ARG A 642 9.03 -0.28 -10.35
N VAL A 643 9.40 -0.20 -11.63
CA VAL A 643 8.51 -0.59 -12.73
C VAL A 643 8.42 -2.10 -12.84
N GLN A 644 7.27 -2.67 -12.49
CA GLN A 644 7.03 -4.12 -12.55
C GLN A 644 6.22 -4.54 -13.80
N SER A 645 5.57 -3.62 -14.48
CA SER A 645 4.79 -3.89 -15.68
C SER A 645 5.70 -4.22 -16.88
N ALA A 646 5.25 -5.15 -17.71
CA ALA A 646 5.92 -5.43 -18.98
C ALA A 646 5.75 -4.26 -19.98
N SER A 647 6.79 -3.97 -20.74
CA SER A 647 6.75 -2.93 -21.76
C SER A 647 7.36 -3.41 -23.08
N LEU A 648 6.97 -2.76 -24.19
CA LEU A 648 7.55 -3.00 -25.49
C LEU A 648 9.06 -2.76 -25.51
N ALA A 649 9.53 -1.74 -24.78
CA ALA A 649 10.94 -1.42 -24.68
C ALA A 649 11.77 -2.57 -24.09
N GLN A 650 11.24 -3.28 -23.09
CA GLN A 650 11.87 -4.45 -22.49
C GLN A 650 11.96 -5.60 -23.48
N SER A 651 10.88 -5.90 -24.21
CA SER A 651 10.87 -6.94 -25.23
C SER A 651 11.87 -6.63 -26.36
N LEU A 652 11.91 -5.39 -26.84
CA LEU A 652 12.85 -4.97 -27.88
C LEU A 652 14.30 -5.01 -27.38
N HIS A 653 14.54 -4.70 -26.10
CA HIS A 653 15.88 -4.79 -25.50
C HIS A 653 16.38 -6.24 -25.48
N LEU A 654 15.55 -7.19 -25.02
CA LEU A 654 15.91 -8.61 -25.01
C LEU A 654 16.16 -9.17 -26.43
N LEU A 655 15.45 -8.68 -27.44
CA LEU A 655 15.57 -9.16 -28.82
C LEU A 655 16.80 -8.55 -29.54
N ASN A 656 17.12 -7.27 -29.31
CA ASN A 656 18.00 -6.53 -30.22
C ASN A 656 19.20 -5.86 -29.55
N ALA A 657 19.23 -5.74 -28.21
CA ALA A 657 20.26 -4.94 -27.55
C ALA A 657 21.67 -5.53 -27.70
N ALA A 658 22.64 -4.66 -27.93
CA ALA A 658 24.03 -5.06 -28.15
C ALA A 658 24.65 -5.71 -26.91
N ASP A 659 24.28 -5.27 -25.72
CA ASP A 659 24.74 -5.83 -24.44
C ASP A 659 24.25 -7.27 -24.24
N ILE A 660 23.01 -7.60 -24.63
CA ILE A 660 22.50 -8.98 -24.64
C ILE A 660 23.29 -9.85 -25.60
N LYS A 661 23.47 -9.39 -26.84
CA LYS A 661 24.26 -10.12 -27.85
C LYS A 661 25.71 -10.36 -27.38
N ALA A 662 26.34 -9.35 -26.76
CA ALA A 662 27.69 -9.47 -26.22
C ALA A 662 27.78 -10.53 -25.11
N LYS A 663 26.77 -10.59 -24.20
CA LYS A 663 26.69 -11.61 -23.16
C LYS A 663 26.55 -13.03 -23.71
N LEU A 664 25.70 -13.23 -24.71
CA LEU A 664 25.53 -14.52 -25.36
C LEU A 664 26.83 -14.98 -26.07
N ALA A 665 27.59 -14.05 -26.64
CA ALA A 665 28.83 -14.30 -27.37
C ALA A 665 30.09 -14.22 -26.47
N THR A 666 29.94 -14.18 -25.13
CA THR A 666 31.05 -14.08 -24.19
C THR A 666 32.10 -15.18 -24.46
N SER A 667 33.37 -14.77 -24.63
CA SER A 667 34.45 -15.70 -24.77
C SER A 667 34.69 -16.51 -23.49
N GLY A 668 34.77 -17.83 -23.61
CA GLY A 668 34.77 -18.74 -22.45
C GLY A 668 33.42 -18.86 -21.74
N GLY A 669 32.38 -18.18 -22.22
CA GLY A 669 31.03 -18.27 -21.71
C GLY A 669 30.36 -19.62 -21.97
N ARG A 670 29.17 -19.80 -21.41
CA ARG A 670 28.46 -21.11 -21.45
C ARG A 670 28.19 -21.62 -22.85
N ALA A 671 27.74 -20.78 -23.78
CA ALA A 671 27.46 -21.20 -25.16
C ALA A 671 28.72 -21.69 -25.88
N GLU A 672 29.84 -20.97 -25.75
CA GLU A 672 31.12 -21.39 -26.34
C GLU A 672 31.67 -22.67 -25.70
N ARG A 673 31.56 -22.80 -24.36
CA ARG A 673 31.99 -23.99 -23.61
C ARG A 673 31.21 -25.22 -24.06
N LEU A 674 29.88 -25.15 -24.07
CA LEU A 674 29.02 -26.26 -24.49
C LEU A 674 29.25 -26.65 -25.96
N ALA A 675 29.51 -25.68 -26.83
CA ALA A 675 29.82 -25.96 -28.23
C ALA A 675 31.13 -26.76 -28.41
N LYS A 676 32.13 -26.55 -27.54
CA LYS A 676 33.45 -27.20 -27.57
C LYS A 676 33.50 -28.55 -26.82
N GLU A 677 32.58 -28.80 -25.92
CA GLU A 677 32.57 -30.01 -25.11
C GLU A 677 32.25 -31.26 -25.98
N GLU A 678 33.03 -32.33 -25.80
CA GLU A 678 32.82 -33.63 -26.45
C GLU A 678 31.84 -34.49 -25.62
N LYS A 679 30.60 -33.96 -25.40
CA LYS A 679 29.49 -34.66 -24.73
C LYS A 679 28.31 -34.82 -25.67
N PRO A 680 27.45 -35.83 -25.45
CA PRO A 680 26.17 -35.92 -26.17
C PRO A 680 25.36 -34.61 -26.01
N ASP A 681 24.73 -34.14 -27.09
CA ASP A 681 23.95 -32.91 -27.07
C ASP A 681 22.82 -32.95 -26.04
N ALA A 682 22.21 -34.11 -25.83
CA ALA A 682 21.21 -34.30 -24.76
C ALA A 682 21.75 -33.98 -23.37
N GLU A 683 23.02 -34.27 -23.06
CA GLU A 683 23.62 -33.95 -21.77
C GLU A 683 23.89 -32.42 -21.63
N LYS A 684 24.37 -31.79 -22.71
CA LYS A 684 24.59 -30.33 -22.76
C LYS A 684 23.27 -29.56 -22.60
N ILE A 685 22.19 -30.05 -23.21
CA ILE A 685 20.85 -29.47 -23.10
C ILE A 685 20.35 -29.58 -21.63
N ARG A 686 20.52 -30.75 -20.99
CA ARG A 686 20.15 -30.95 -19.59
C ARG A 686 20.92 -30.01 -18.66
N GLU A 687 22.23 -29.84 -18.89
CA GLU A 687 23.03 -28.87 -18.13
C GLU A 687 22.48 -27.46 -18.28
N LEU A 688 22.10 -27.05 -19.49
CA LEU A 688 21.58 -25.72 -19.78
C LEU A 688 20.21 -25.46 -19.08
N TYR A 689 19.30 -26.46 -19.17
CA TYR A 689 18.01 -26.37 -18.46
C TYR A 689 18.16 -26.37 -16.96
N MET A 690 19.10 -27.13 -16.42
CA MET A 690 19.41 -27.13 -14.99
C MET A 690 19.91 -25.74 -14.53
N ALA A 691 20.77 -25.11 -15.33
CA ALA A 691 21.29 -23.78 -15.03
C ALA A 691 20.23 -22.66 -15.17
N ALA A 692 19.31 -22.77 -16.14
CA ALA A 692 18.29 -21.76 -16.41
C ALA A 692 17.07 -21.89 -15.48
N PHE A 693 16.62 -23.12 -15.22
CA PHE A 693 15.32 -23.43 -14.61
C PHE A 693 15.40 -24.32 -13.38
N ALA A 694 16.59 -24.79 -13.02
CA ALA A 694 16.83 -25.77 -11.93
C ALA A 694 16.07 -27.10 -12.13
N ARG A 695 15.76 -27.46 -13.37
CA ARG A 695 15.04 -28.70 -13.73
C ARG A 695 15.60 -29.35 -14.99
N GLU A 696 15.30 -30.61 -15.15
CA GLU A 696 15.52 -31.32 -16.43
C GLU A 696 14.57 -30.80 -17.54
N PRO A 697 14.99 -30.83 -18.81
CA PRO A 697 14.07 -30.55 -19.92
C PRO A 697 13.00 -31.64 -19.98
N ARG A 698 11.79 -31.26 -20.35
CA ARG A 698 10.71 -32.18 -20.68
C ARG A 698 11.09 -32.95 -21.95
N ALA A 699 10.52 -34.13 -22.16
CA ALA A 699 10.83 -34.96 -23.33
C ALA A 699 10.67 -34.21 -24.68
N ALA A 700 9.57 -33.44 -24.81
CA ALA A 700 9.33 -32.64 -26.02
C ALA A 700 10.36 -31.50 -26.18
N GLU A 701 10.72 -30.82 -25.06
CA GLU A 701 11.74 -29.74 -25.06
C GLU A 701 13.09 -30.30 -25.50
N LEU A 702 13.50 -31.46 -24.94
CA LEU A 702 14.76 -32.12 -25.29
C LEU A 702 14.79 -32.52 -26.76
N GLN A 703 13.73 -33.13 -27.25
CA GLN A 703 13.64 -33.57 -28.65
C GLN A 703 13.72 -32.37 -29.62
N THR A 704 12.94 -31.31 -29.38
CA THR A 704 12.96 -30.10 -30.22
C THR A 704 14.36 -29.49 -30.30
N VAL A 705 15.06 -29.40 -29.15
CA VAL A 705 16.40 -28.81 -29.14
C VAL A 705 17.43 -29.70 -29.78
N VAL A 706 17.36 -31.05 -29.61
CA VAL A 706 18.24 -32.00 -30.32
C VAL A 706 18.04 -31.91 -31.85
N GLU A 707 16.80 -31.82 -32.30
CA GLU A 707 16.49 -31.65 -33.72
C GLU A 707 17.07 -30.33 -34.25
N TYR A 708 16.88 -29.22 -33.53
CA TYR A 708 17.46 -27.92 -33.89
C TYR A 708 18.99 -27.93 -33.96
N LEU A 709 19.68 -28.57 -33.02
CA LEU A 709 21.14 -28.67 -33.04
C LEU A 709 21.68 -29.56 -34.16
N ALA A 710 20.86 -30.45 -34.68
CA ALA A 710 21.22 -31.34 -35.81
C ALA A 710 21.02 -30.67 -37.19
N GLU A 711 20.30 -29.55 -37.28
CA GLU A 711 20.07 -28.83 -38.54
C GLU A 711 21.36 -28.20 -39.06
N GLU A 712 21.57 -28.30 -40.39
CA GLU A 712 22.70 -27.66 -41.07
C GLU A 712 22.48 -26.15 -41.15
N ARG A 713 23.44 -25.37 -40.60
CA ARG A 713 23.36 -23.91 -40.60
C ARG A 713 24.04 -23.33 -41.84
N THR A 714 23.39 -22.35 -42.46
CA THR A 714 23.92 -21.63 -43.64
C THR A 714 24.08 -20.16 -43.33
N ASP A 715 25.01 -19.47 -44.01
CA ASP A 715 25.16 -18.02 -43.99
C ASP A 715 24.04 -17.29 -44.78
N ALA A 716 24.12 -15.97 -44.86
CA ALA A 716 23.14 -15.14 -45.57
C ALA A 716 23.07 -15.44 -47.09
N GLU A 717 24.12 -15.99 -47.64
CA GLU A 717 24.26 -16.40 -49.05
C GLU A 717 23.84 -17.87 -49.29
N GLY A 718 23.41 -18.59 -48.25
CA GLY A 718 22.95 -19.99 -48.33
C GLY A 718 24.09 -21.01 -48.33
N LYS A 719 25.34 -20.66 -48.01
CA LYS A 719 26.46 -21.57 -47.90
C LYS A 719 26.55 -22.17 -46.51
N PRO A 720 26.90 -23.48 -46.39
CA PRO A 720 27.11 -24.09 -45.08
C PRO A 720 28.19 -23.37 -44.29
N ILE A 721 27.90 -23.09 -43.02
CA ILE A 721 28.84 -22.53 -42.04
C ILE A 721 29.69 -23.67 -41.46
N ASP A 722 30.95 -23.40 -41.12
CA ASP A 722 31.79 -24.43 -40.51
C ASP A 722 31.16 -24.94 -39.19
N LYS A 723 31.36 -26.23 -38.92
CA LYS A 723 30.69 -26.94 -37.83
C LYS A 723 30.96 -26.31 -36.44
N ALA A 724 32.14 -25.77 -36.18
CA ALA A 724 32.47 -25.18 -34.85
C ALA A 724 31.75 -23.85 -34.66
N THR A 725 31.69 -23.02 -35.69
CA THR A 725 30.95 -21.76 -35.72
C THR A 725 29.44 -22.02 -35.59
N ALA A 726 28.90 -22.97 -36.42
CA ALA A 726 27.50 -23.34 -36.35
C ALA A 726 27.09 -23.84 -34.95
N SER A 727 27.87 -24.74 -34.35
CA SER A 727 27.63 -25.23 -33.00
C SER A 727 27.60 -24.09 -31.96
N ARG A 728 28.59 -23.17 -32.03
CA ARG A 728 28.61 -22.01 -31.10
C ARG A 728 27.38 -21.13 -31.26
N GLU A 729 27.00 -20.78 -32.47
CA GLU A 729 25.85 -19.96 -32.77
C GLU A 729 24.54 -20.65 -32.35
N ASN A 730 24.40 -21.96 -32.56
CA ASN A 730 23.25 -22.73 -32.14
C ASN A 730 23.09 -22.70 -30.61
N PHE A 731 24.18 -22.84 -29.86
CA PHE A 731 24.11 -22.70 -28.39
C PHE A 731 23.85 -21.26 -27.93
N GLN A 732 24.30 -20.22 -28.64
CA GLN A 732 23.94 -18.82 -28.37
C GLN A 732 22.43 -18.61 -28.57
N ASP A 733 21.88 -19.12 -29.70
CA ASP A 733 20.45 -19.02 -29.99
C ASP A 733 19.62 -19.78 -28.95
N LEU A 734 20.09 -20.95 -28.48
CA LEU A 734 19.42 -21.70 -27.43
C LEU A 734 19.41 -20.96 -26.09
N VAL A 735 20.53 -20.42 -25.66
CA VAL A 735 20.59 -19.58 -24.44
C VAL A 735 19.68 -18.38 -24.58
N TRP A 736 19.70 -17.70 -25.73
CA TRP A 736 18.80 -16.60 -26.03
C TRP A 736 17.32 -17.00 -25.95
N ALA A 737 16.94 -18.14 -26.55
CA ALA A 737 15.57 -18.62 -26.51
C ALA A 737 15.09 -18.90 -25.09
N LEU A 738 15.92 -19.55 -24.26
CA LEU A 738 15.58 -19.81 -22.85
C LEU A 738 15.40 -18.53 -22.04
N THR A 739 16.28 -17.53 -22.26
CA THR A 739 16.19 -16.25 -21.53
C THR A 739 14.97 -15.41 -21.91
N ASN A 740 14.34 -15.69 -23.06
CA ASN A 740 13.10 -15.02 -23.49
C ASN A 740 11.82 -15.77 -23.09
N THR A 741 11.93 -16.88 -22.36
CA THR A 741 10.76 -17.60 -21.85
C THR A 741 10.14 -16.91 -20.63
N LYS A 742 8.84 -17.10 -20.45
CA LYS A 742 8.17 -16.65 -19.20
C LYS A 742 8.78 -17.33 -17.97
N GLU A 743 9.22 -18.58 -18.09
CA GLU A 743 9.83 -19.35 -17.02
C GLU A 743 11.13 -18.72 -16.53
N PHE A 744 11.94 -18.10 -17.43
CA PHE A 744 13.14 -17.38 -17.06
C PHE A 744 12.85 -16.01 -16.48
N LEU A 745 11.96 -15.24 -17.13
CA LEU A 745 11.69 -13.84 -16.80
C LEU A 745 10.86 -13.64 -15.52
N PHE A 746 10.19 -14.69 -15.05
CA PHE A 746 9.31 -14.62 -13.89
C PHE A 746 9.76 -15.60 -12.79
N ASN A 747 9.55 -15.20 -11.54
CA ASN A 747 9.51 -16.12 -10.42
C ASN A 747 8.08 -16.66 -10.29
N HIS A 748 7.93 -17.99 -10.26
CA HIS A 748 6.63 -18.67 -10.33
C HIS A 748 6.53 -19.87 -9.39
#